data_83729b389845c8fc7745b659f2204645
#
_entry.id   83729b389845c8fc7745b659f2204645
#
_cell.length_a   1.000
_cell.length_b   1.000
_cell.length_c   1.000
_cell.angle_alpha   90.00
_cell.angle_beta   90.00
_cell.angle_gamma   90.00
#
_symmetry.space_group_name_H-M   'P 1'
#
loop_
_entity.id
_entity.type
_entity.pdbx_description
1 polymer ?
#
loop_
_entity_poly.entity_id
_entity_poly.type
_entity_poly.pdbx_seq_one_letter_code
_entity_poly.pdbx_strand_id
1 'polypeptide(L)'
;MSEALLTIANLKTRLGDAQHPIRVVDGVDITINKGETFALLGESGCGKSMTALSMMRLLPPSGRVIKGRVEFAGINLLSLSEREMRGVRGGSMGMIFQEPMTSLNPVLRIGEQIAESVRLHDKQLRGAVNDRVVALLDAVGIPDPTRRAREYPHQLSGGMKQRVMIAMALAGRPKLLIADEPTTALDVTIQAQVLKLLKGLQQETDMAILLITHDLGVVAETADRLAVMYAGQIVETAEVDGFFKGPKHPYSRKLFDSLPDSRKRDEKLAVIEGSVPSLDSYFKGCRFTERCDVSNDRCHREIPKWRQLDEQTGVRCLLYAYDAMLPGEKKEQDTVLHSPRRLTQENLLNVQNLKVHFPIQKGIFKRVVGHVRAVDGIDLSIAKGTTMALVGESGCGKTTVGKGILQLIRPTDGRVQLEEDELTLLKGEALRRRRADMQIIFQDPMSSMNPRMLVGNIIAEGMQAQRMYNRQQRESRVSELLQQVGLSADAAKRYPHEFSGGQRQRICVARALAVEPRLIVCDEPTSALDVSVQAQILNLLKQLQNELDLSYLFITHNISVVSYLADQVAVMYLGRIVEKGNVNEVLEKPAHPYTQALLSAVPVPDPNHQSSVIQLEGDMPSPANPPSGCYFHPRCPAAKKKCATEYPNETQLSGSHHVNCWLVT
;
A
#
# COMPACT_ATOMS: atom_id res chain seq x y z
N MET A 1 34.82 -13.40 0.86
CA MET A 1 34.17 -12.28 1.57
C MET A 1 33.76 -11.24 0.55
N SER A 2 32.50 -10.90 0.45
CA SER A 2 31.99 -9.85 -0.43
C SER A 2 32.54 -8.49 0.03
N GLU A 3 32.97 -7.64 -0.90
CA GLU A 3 33.56 -6.32 -0.59
C GLU A 3 32.45 -5.35 -0.17
N ALA A 4 32.61 -4.73 1.02
CA ALA A 4 31.63 -3.76 1.52
C ALA A 4 31.65 -2.49 0.62
N LEU A 5 30.48 -2.15 0.06
CA LEU A 5 30.28 -0.95 -0.75
C LEU A 5 29.88 0.24 0.12
N LEU A 6 28.96 0.03 1.06
CA LEU A 6 28.50 1.05 2.02
C LEU A 6 28.66 0.53 3.44
N THR A 7 29.24 1.36 4.31
CA THR A 7 29.28 1.10 5.76
C THR A 7 28.78 2.32 6.51
N ILE A 8 27.74 2.14 7.28
CA ILE A 8 27.18 3.15 8.21
C ILE A 8 27.55 2.70 9.61
N ALA A 9 28.20 3.55 10.39
CA ALA A 9 28.59 3.26 11.75
C ALA A 9 28.07 4.34 12.71
N ASN A 10 27.28 3.91 13.70
CA ASN A 10 26.72 4.71 14.78
C ASN A 10 26.07 6.02 14.29
N LEU A 11 25.32 5.96 13.20
CA LEU A 11 24.67 7.13 12.60
C LEU A 11 23.59 7.66 13.53
N LYS A 12 23.68 8.97 13.84
CA LYS A 12 22.67 9.68 14.65
C LYS A 12 22.22 10.95 13.96
N THR A 13 20.91 11.08 13.74
CA THR A 13 20.28 12.22 13.09
C THR A 13 19.19 12.79 13.97
N ARG A 14 19.18 14.12 14.08
CA ARG A 14 18.15 14.89 14.80
C ARG A 14 17.41 15.81 13.86
N LEU A 15 16.10 16.00 14.16
CA LEU A 15 15.25 17.07 13.63
C LEU A 15 14.89 18.04 14.75
N GLY A 16 14.44 19.24 14.40
CA GLY A 16 14.01 20.27 15.35
C GLY A 16 15.14 21.15 15.85
N ASP A 17 14.81 21.98 16.80
CA ASP A 17 15.76 22.89 17.44
C ASP A 17 16.55 22.23 18.60
N ALA A 18 17.44 23.00 19.21
CA ALA A 18 18.26 22.50 20.31
C ALA A 18 17.45 22.23 21.60
N GLN A 19 16.28 22.85 21.75
CA GLN A 19 15.43 22.71 22.93
C GLN A 19 14.52 21.49 22.84
N HIS A 20 14.06 21.16 21.63
CA HIS A 20 13.14 20.04 21.36
C HIS A 20 13.69 19.12 20.26
N PRO A 21 14.79 18.40 20.51
CA PRO A 21 15.42 17.56 19.49
C PRO A 21 14.68 16.24 19.32
N ILE A 22 14.22 15.95 18.10
CA ILE A 22 13.64 14.66 17.72
C ILE A 22 14.74 13.76 17.18
N ARG A 23 15.01 12.62 17.83
CA ARG A 23 16.08 11.67 17.46
C ARG A 23 15.59 10.65 16.45
N VAL A 24 15.48 11.06 15.19
CA VAL A 24 14.91 10.23 14.12
C VAL A 24 15.76 9.03 13.72
N VAL A 25 17.09 9.11 13.91
CA VAL A 25 18.05 8.01 13.76
C VAL A 25 18.99 8.06 14.97
N ASP A 26 19.15 6.95 15.67
CA ASP A 26 19.91 6.92 16.93
C ASP A 26 20.78 5.67 17.08
N GLY A 27 21.95 5.71 16.48
CA GLY A 27 22.95 4.66 16.54
C GLY A 27 22.65 3.52 15.57
N VAL A 28 22.43 3.86 14.31
CA VAL A 28 22.21 2.89 13.24
C VAL A 28 23.54 2.44 12.67
N ASP A 29 23.72 1.11 12.58
CA ASP A 29 24.83 0.42 11.97
C ASP A 29 24.32 -0.46 10.83
N ILE A 30 24.81 -0.26 9.58
CA ILE A 30 24.43 -1.01 8.39
C ILE A 30 25.66 -1.21 7.52
N THR A 31 25.81 -2.42 6.97
CA THR A 31 26.82 -2.70 5.92
C THR A 31 26.13 -3.33 4.73
N ILE A 32 26.37 -2.78 3.55
CA ILE A 32 25.83 -3.27 2.26
C ILE A 32 27.02 -3.63 1.37
N ASN A 33 27.01 -4.83 0.81
CA ASN A 33 28.04 -5.32 -0.09
C ASN A 33 27.76 -4.93 -1.55
N LYS A 34 28.74 -5.07 -2.44
CA LYS A 34 28.54 -4.92 -3.88
C LYS A 34 27.55 -5.97 -4.39
N GLY A 35 26.67 -5.57 -5.30
CA GLY A 35 25.66 -6.45 -5.90
C GLY A 35 24.60 -6.98 -4.95
N GLU A 36 24.58 -6.57 -3.67
CA GLU A 36 23.64 -7.03 -2.64
C GLU A 36 22.34 -6.22 -2.66
N THR A 37 21.20 -6.87 -2.50
CA THR A 37 19.95 -6.22 -2.10
C THR A 37 19.78 -6.30 -0.58
N PHE A 38 19.94 -5.18 0.09
CA PHE A 38 19.76 -5.05 1.54
C PHE A 38 18.43 -4.37 1.84
N ALA A 39 17.53 -5.04 2.57
CA ALA A 39 16.24 -4.49 2.94
C ALA A 39 16.28 -3.78 4.31
N LEU A 40 15.65 -2.60 4.40
CA LEU A 40 15.39 -1.89 5.65
C LEU A 40 13.89 -1.90 5.94
N LEU A 41 13.48 -2.70 6.91
CA LEU A 41 12.09 -3.00 7.25
C LEU A 41 11.66 -2.27 8.53
N GLY A 42 10.37 -1.94 8.70
CA GLY A 42 9.79 -1.37 9.92
C GLY A 42 8.55 -0.54 9.67
N GLU A 43 7.83 -0.18 10.74
CA GLU A 43 6.64 0.67 10.68
C GLU A 43 6.95 2.10 10.19
N SER A 44 5.93 2.81 9.71
CA SER A 44 6.04 4.23 9.32
C SER A 44 6.50 5.10 10.50
N GLY A 45 7.32 6.09 10.21
CA GLY A 45 7.88 6.96 11.25
C GLY A 45 9.01 6.35 12.08
N CYS A 46 9.42 5.09 11.88
CA CYS A 46 10.53 4.48 12.62
C CYS A 46 11.93 5.01 12.22
N GLY A 47 12.05 5.80 11.12
CA GLY A 47 13.30 6.45 10.71
C GLY A 47 13.94 5.91 9.43
N LYS A 48 13.32 4.99 8.68
CA LYS A 48 13.88 4.38 7.46
C LYS A 48 14.29 5.41 6.40
N SER A 49 13.33 6.20 5.91
CA SER A 49 13.58 7.25 4.92
C SER A 49 14.56 8.31 5.44
N MET A 50 14.50 8.63 6.75
CA MET A 50 15.44 9.56 7.38
C MET A 50 16.87 9.02 7.42
N THR A 51 17.04 7.71 7.52
CA THR A 51 18.36 7.06 7.40
C THR A 51 18.92 7.24 5.98
N ALA A 52 18.11 7.00 4.95
CA ALA A 52 18.48 7.23 3.54
C ALA A 52 18.82 8.70 3.28
N LEU A 53 17.97 9.63 3.70
CA LEU A 53 18.19 11.07 3.55
C LEU A 53 19.44 11.55 4.31
N SER A 54 19.75 10.94 5.47
CA SER A 54 20.97 11.24 6.22
C SER A 54 22.23 10.84 5.47
N MET A 55 22.25 9.65 4.86
CA MET A 55 23.36 9.19 4.01
C MET A 55 23.57 10.11 2.80
N MET A 56 22.48 10.49 2.15
CA MET A 56 22.49 11.38 0.99
C MET A 56 22.71 12.85 1.36
N ARG A 57 22.71 13.19 2.66
CA ARG A 57 22.76 14.58 3.15
C ARG A 57 21.65 15.46 2.52
N LEU A 58 20.45 14.87 2.38
CA LEU A 58 19.23 15.52 1.87
C LEU A 58 18.22 15.78 2.99
N LEU A 59 18.69 15.98 4.21
CA LEU A 59 17.84 16.29 5.36
C LEU A 59 17.12 17.64 5.15
N PRO A 60 15.91 17.78 5.72
CA PRO A 60 15.22 19.07 5.76
C PRO A 60 16.06 20.11 6.54
N PRO A 61 15.77 21.42 6.40
CA PRO A 61 16.57 22.48 7.04
C PRO A 61 16.72 22.36 8.57
N SER A 62 15.72 21.74 9.22
CA SER A 62 15.74 21.46 10.68
C SER A 62 16.53 20.18 11.02
N GLY A 63 17.01 19.41 10.02
CA GLY A 63 17.69 18.13 10.22
C GLY A 63 19.21 18.23 10.21
N ARG A 64 19.87 17.49 11.13
CA ARG A 64 21.33 17.43 11.19
C ARG A 64 21.83 16.05 11.60
N VAL A 65 22.85 15.54 10.90
CA VAL A 65 23.65 14.40 11.37
C VAL A 65 24.54 14.91 12.50
N ILE A 66 24.41 14.32 13.69
CA ILE A 66 25.12 14.75 14.89
C ILE A 66 26.28 13.85 15.27
N LYS A 67 26.24 12.56 14.82
CA LYS A 67 27.30 11.58 15.09
C LYS A 67 27.23 10.48 14.04
N GLY A 68 28.35 9.79 13.84
CA GLY A 68 28.47 8.61 13.00
C GLY A 68 29.42 8.81 11.84
N ARG A 69 29.58 7.74 11.06
CA ARG A 69 30.39 7.69 9.84
C ARG A 69 29.54 7.02 8.76
N VAL A 70 29.60 7.55 7.55
CA VAL A 70 29.00 6.95 6.36
C VAL A 70 30.08 6.80 5.31
N GLU A 71 30.58 5.60 5.15
CA GLU A 71 31.67 5.28 4.21
C GLU A 71 31.09 4.59 2.98
N PHE A 72 31.28 5.18 1.82
CA PHE A 72 30.83 4.66 0.54
C PHE A 72 32.03 4.50 -0.39
N ALA A 73 32.30 3.28 -0.86
CA ALA A 73 33.45 2.95 -1.68
C ALA A 73 34.77 3.50 -1.11
N GLY A 74 34.98 3.40 0.21
CA GLY A 74 36.16 3.87 0.92
C GLY A 74 36.19 5.39 1.25
N ILE A 75 35.15 6.15 0.87
CA ILE A 75 35.06 7.61 1.09
C ILE A 75 34.02 7.93 2.16
N ASN A 76 34.40 8.71 3.18
CA ASN A 76 33.42 9.18 4.18
C ASN A 76 32.59 10.32 3.61
N LEU A 77 31.31 10.07 3.34
CA LEU A 77 30.38 11.03 2.75
C LEU A 77 30.11 12.26 3.63
N LEU A 78 30.20 12.10 4.96
CA LEU A 78 29.91 13.20 5.89
C LEU A 78 31.02 14.26 5.91
N SER A 79 32.23 13.93 5.44
CA SER A 79 33.36 14.85 5.36
C SER A 79 33.49 15.57 4.00
N LEU A 80 32.74 15.16 2.98
CA LEU A 80 32.75 15.75 1.67
C LEU A 80 32.24 17.20 1.65
N SER A 81 32.81 18.05 0.81
CA SER A 81 32.20 19.33 0.47
C SER A 81 30.89 19.13 -0.30
N GLU A 82 30.01 20.13 -0.33
CA GLU A 82 28.74 20.03 -1.07
C GLU A 82 28.98 19.82 -2.59
N ARG A 83 30.04 20.40 -3.13
CA ARG A 83 30.45 20.22 -4.55
C ARG A 83 30.80 18.75 -4.86
N GLU A 84 31.54 18.10 -3.97
CA GLU A 84 31.90 16.69 -4.10
C GLU A 84 30.67 15.78 -3.89
N MET A 85 29.82 16.10 -2.90
CA MET A 85 28.59 15.35 -2.63
C MET A 85 27.60 15.40 -3.80
N ARG A 86 27.52 16.50 -4.57
CA ARG A 86 26.75 16.57 -5.83
C ARG A 86 27.25 15.58 -6.89
N GLY A 87 28.52 15.25 -6.90
CA GLY A 87 29.06 14.20 -7.78
C GLY A 87 28.65 12.79 -7.35
N VAL A 88 28.44 12.59 -6.05
CA VAL A 88 27.95 11.32 -5.51
C VAL A 88 26.46 11.14 -5.75
N ARG A 89 25.65 12.16 -5.41
CA ARG A 89 24.19 12.17 -5.62
C ARG A 89 23.86 12.13 -7.11
N GLY A 90 23.08 11.15 -7.54
CA GLY A 90 22.70 10.93 -8.93
C GLY A 90 23.81 10.35 -9.83
N GLY A 91 25.10 10.42 -9.40
CA GLY A 91 26.23 9.80 -10.07
C GLY A 91 26.49 8.38 -9.56
N SER A 92 27.18 8.27 -8.43
CA SER A 92 27.54 6.96 -7.84
C SER A 92 26.43 6.36 -6.93
N MET A 93 25.54 7.20 -6.39
CA MET A 93 24.37 6.82 -5.60
C MET A 93 23.12 7.41 -6.24
N GLY A 94 22.19 6.54 -6.67
CA GLY A 94 20.86 6.91 -7.13
C GLY A 94 19.83 6.79 -6.01
N MET A 95 18.72 7.53 -6.10
CA MET A 95 17.60 7.42 -5.17
C MET A 95 16.27 7.46 -5.90
N ILE A 96 15.40 6.49 -5.56
CA ILE A 96 13.99 6.46 -5.92
C ILE A 96 13.24 6.91 -4.67
N PHE A 97 12.48 8.02 -4.79
CA PHE A 97 11.70 8.58 -3.69
C PHE A 97 10.33 7.91 -3.59
N GLN A 98 9.71 7.95 -2.41
CA GLN A 98 8.46 7.30 -2.09
C GLN A 98 7.28 7.72 -2.98
N GLU A 99 7.20 9.01 -3.38
CA GLU A 99 6.09 9.54 -4.18
C GLU A 99 6.55 10.00 -5.57
N PRO A 100 6.16 9.30 -6.67
CA PRO A 100 6.49 9.73 -8.02
C PRO A 100 5.89 11.08 -8.42
N MET A 101 4.74 11.43 -7.83
CA MET A 101 4.02 12.68 -8.16
C MET A 101 4.75 13.93 -7.67
N THR A 102 5.44 13.84 -6.55
CA THR A 102 6.22 14.95 -5.97
C THR A 102 7.63 15.02 -6.53
N SER A 103 8.14 13.90 -7.07
CA SER A 103 9.50 13.78 -7.61
C SER A 103 9.62 14.27 -9.07
N LEU A 104 8.52 14.23 -9.84
CA LEU A 104 8.47 14.68 -11.22
C LEU A 104 7.91 16.10 -11.32
N ASN A 105 8.63 17.00 -12.01
CA ASN A 105 8.15 18.35 -12.28
C ASN A 105 7.01 18.30 -13.31
N PRO A 106 5.76 18.69 -12.96
CA PRO A 106 4.60 18.52 -13.82
C PRO A 106 4.61 19.41 -15.07
N VAL A 107 5.42 20.47 -15.10
CA VAL A 107 5.50 21.42 -16.23
C VAL A 107 6.70 21.17 -17.16
N LEU A 108 7.57 20.17 -16.86
CA LEU A 108 8.64 19.75 -17.73
C LEU A 108 8.32 18.41 -18.41
N ARG A 109 8.82 18.25 -19.64
CA ARG A 109 8.69 16.96 -20.36
C ARG A 109 9.54 15.89 -19.71
N ILE A 110 9.12 14.64 -19.84
CA ILE A 110 9.82 13.48 -19.27
C ILE A 110 11.27 13.40 -19.73
N GLY A 111 11.50 13.52 -21.04
CA GLY A 111 12.83 13.48 -21.62
C GLY A 111 13.75 14.60 -21.13
N GLU A 112 13.22 15.79 -20.85
CA GLU A 112 14.00 16.92 -20.33
C GLU A 112 14.51 16.63 -18.92
N GLN A 113 13.69 16.04 -18.05
CA GLN A 113 14.03 15.69 -16.68
C GLN A 113 15.09 14.59 -16.62
N ILE A 114 14.97 13.54 -17.46
CA ILE A 114 15.99 12.49 -17.56
C ILE A 114 17.28 13.09 -18.17
N ALA A 115 17.16 13.92 -19.21
CA ALA A 115 18.32 14.56 -19.87
C ALA A 115 19.11 15.45 -18.91
N GLU A 116 18.47 16.12 -17.95
CA GLU A 116 19.14 16.90 -16.91
C GLU A 116 20.08 16.01 -16.09
N SER A 117 19.57 14.87 -15.58
CA SER A 117 20.39 13.91 -14.83
C SER A 117 21.55 13.35 -15.66
N VAL A 118 21.31 13.01 -16.93
CA VAL A 118 22.36 12.53 -17.85
C VAL A 118 23.43 13.59 -18.05
N ARG A 119 23.08 14.85 -18.32
CA ARG A 119 24.04 15.95 -18.54
C ARG A 119 24.91 16.24 -17.31
N LEU A 120 24.35 16.11 -16.12
CA LEU A 120 25.06 16.38 -14.86
C LEU A 120 26.09 15.30 -14.56
N HIS A 121 25.82 14.05 -14.87
CA HIS A 121 26.59 12.90 -14.39
C HIS A 121 27.34 12.14 -15.49
N ASP A 122 26.91 12.17 -16.74
CA ASP A 122 27.60 11.51 -17.88
C ASP A 122 28.20 12.52 -18.85
N LYS A 123 29.40 13.01 -18.49
CA LYS A 123 30.11 14.02 -19.26
C LYS A 123 30.61 13.53 -20.62
N GLN A 124 30.68 12.23 -20.85
CA GLN A 124 31.17 11.64 -22.10
C GLN A 124 30.14 11.71 -23.23
N LEU A 125 28.85 11.87 -22.91
CA LEU A 125 27.74 11.81 -23.85
C LEU A 125 27.28 13.20 -24.38
N ARG A 126 28.18 14.20 -24.48
CA ARG A 126 27.80 15.59 -24.85
C ARG A 126 26.98 15.75 -26.14
N GLY A 127 27.02 14.78 -27.07
CA GLY A 127 26.29 14.80 -28.35
C GLY A 127 25.08 13.82 -28.41
N ALA A 128 25.01 12.82 -27.53
CA ALA A 128 24.06 11.71 -27.60
C ALA A 128 23.08 11.65 -26.40
N VAL A 129 22.83 12.80 -25.74
CA VAL A 129 21.95 12.84 -24.56
C VAL A 129 20.55 12.31 -24.87
N ASN A 130 19.97 12.68 -26.03
CA ASN A 130 18.64 12.21 -26.39
C ASN A 130 18.59 10.70 -26.64
N ASP A 131 19.62 10.13 -27.26
CA ASP A 131 19.72 8.68 -27.49
C ASP A 131 19.84 7.94 -26.16
N ARG A 132 20.61 8.49 -25.21
CA ARG A 132 20.71 7.95 -23.84
C ARG A 132 19.38 8.03 -23.10
N VAL A 133 18.61 9.12 -23.25
CA VAL A 133 17.26 9.25 -22.67
C VAL A 133 16.33 8.17 -23.21
N VAL A 134 16.34 7.96 -24.53
CA VAL A 134 15.51 6.92 -25.17
C VAL A 134 15.95 5.54 -24.67
N ALA A 135 17.26 5.26 -24.61
CA ALA A 135 17.78 4.00 -24.10
C ALA A 135 17.42 3.74 -22.62
N LEU A 136 17.43 4.78 -21.78
CA LEU A 136 17.00 4.66 -20.38
C LEU A 136 15.52 4.37 -20.26
N LEU A 137 14.66 5.02 -21.06
CA LEU A 137 13.22 4.76 -21.08
C LEU A 137 12.91 3.34 -21.58
N ASP A 138 13.67 2.87 -22.57
CA ASP A 138 13.57 1.51 -23.10
C ASP A 138 14.00 0.47 -22.04
N ALA A 139 15.15 0.71 -21.38
CA ALA A 139 15.68 -0.17 -20.33
C ALA A 139 14.70 -0.34 -19.14
N VAL A 140 13.89 0.68 -18.83
CA VAL A 140 12.84 0.57 -17.81
C VAL A 140 11.49 0.08 -18.37
N GLY A 141 11.47 -0.32 -19.64
CA GLY A 141 10.29 -0.92 -20.28
C GLY A 141 9.14 0.08 -20.56
N ILE A 142 9.45 1.33 -20.84
CA ILE A 142 8.46 2.33 -21.31
C ILE A 142 8.18 2.08 -22.78
N PRO A 143 6.92 1.80 -23.18
CA PRO A 143 6.57 1.59 -24.59
C PRO A 143 6.68 2.88 -25.38
N ASP A 144 7.18 2.82 -26.64
CA ASP A 144 7.40 3.98 -27.52
C ASP A 144 8.23 5.09 -26.85
N PRO A 145 9.49 4.80 -26.42
CA PRO A 145 10.31 5.71 -25.63
C PRO A 145 10.49 7.07 -26.26
N THR A 146 10.66 7.12 -27.58
CA THR A 146 10.87 8.37 -28.35
C THR A 146 9.67 9.32 -28.27
N ARG A 147 8.48 8.80 -28.34
CA ARG A 147 7.24 9.56 -28.20
C ARG A 147 7.05 9.97 -26.74
N ARG A 148 7.19 9.02 -25.80
CA ARG A 148 6.98 9.25 -24.37
C ARG A 148 7.94 10.28 -23.77
N ALA A 149 9.17 10.36 -24.27
CA ALA A 149 10.11 11.40 -23.86
C ALA A 149 9.57 12.83 -24.07
N ARG A 150 8.66 13.03 -25.03
CA ARG A 150 8.05 14.34 -25.34
C ARG A 150 6.78 14.65 -24.55
N GLU A 151 6.26 13.67 -23.79
CA GLU A 151 5.04 13.80 -22.98
C GLU A 151 5.35 14.41 -21.60
N TYR A 152 4.31 14.89 -20.92
CA TYR A 152 4.39 15.44 -19.57
C TYR A 152 3.98 14.37 -18.54
N PRO A 153 4.37 14.51 -17.26
CA PRO A 153 4.03 13.53 -16.20
C PRO A 153 2.53 13.23 -16.07
N HIS A 154 1.66 14.24 -16.26
CA HIS A 154 0.22 14.05 -16.16
C HIS A 154 -0.40 13.18 -17.28
N GLN A 155 0.34 12.93 -18.36
CA GLN A 155 -0.06 12.08 -19.47
C GLN A 155 0.29 10.61 -19.29
N LEU A 156 1.05 10.28 -18.22
CA LEU A 156 1.52 8.93 -17.91
C LEU A 156 0.69 8.26 -16.81
N SER A 157 0.60 6.91 -16.86
CA SER A 157 0.05 6.11 -15.77
C SER A 157 0.94 6.15 -14.52
N GLY A 158 0.44 5.72 -13.35
CA GLY A 158 1.23 5.65 -12.11
C GLY A 158 2.48 4.80 -12.27
N GLY A 159 2.35 3.61 -12.85
CA GLY A 159 3.47 2.70 -13.11
C GLY A 159 4.48 3.27 -14.11
N MET A 160 4.04 3.99 -15.15
CA MET A 160 4.96 4.68 -16.06
C MET A 160 5.74 5.80 -15.36
N LYS A 161 5.10 6.59 -14.48
CA LYS A 161 5.79 7.62 -13.68
C LYS A 161 6.86 7.03 -12.80
N GLN A 162 6.57 5.89 -12.16
CA GLN A 162 7.54 5.15 -11.36
C GLN A 162 8.74 4.69 -12.20
N ARG A 163 8.49 4.11 -13.38
CA ARG A 163 9.55 3.70 -14.31
C ARG A 163 10.40 4.89 -14.80
N VAL A 164 9.79 6.04 -15.04
CA VAL A 164 10.52 7.28 -15.37
C VAL A 164 11.43 7.71 -14.22
N MET A 165 10.94 7.66 -12.97
CA MET A 165 11.74 7.97 -11.79
C MET A 165 12.92 7.01 -11.63
N ILE A 166 12.71 5.71 -11.91
CA ILE A 166 13.78 4.71 -11.96
C ILE A 166 14.79 5.10 -13.05
N ALA A 167 14.35 5.46 -14.27
CA ALA A 167 15.22 5.89 -15.36
C ALA A 167 16.08 7.12 -14.97
N MET A 168 15.51 8.09 -14.27
CA MET A 168 16.22 9.25 -13.73
C MET A 168 17.28 8.85 -12.70
N ALA A 169 16.96 7.94 -11.79
CA ALA A 169 17.89 7.45 -10.77
C ALA A 169 19.07 6.65 -11.37
N LEU A 170 18.83 5.98 -12.50
CA LEU A 170 19.86 5.20 -13.25
C LEU A 170 20.69 6.03 -14.21
N ALA A 171 20.34 7.29 -14.46
CA ALA A 171 21.00 8.13 -15.47
C ALA A 171 22.52 8.27 -15.27
N GLY A 172 22.98 8.32 -14.02
CA GLY A 172 24.39 8.42 -13.64
C GLY A 172 25.12 7.08 -13.51
N ARG A 173 24.49 5.95 -13.80
CA ARG A 173 25.04 4.60 -13.60
C ARG A 173 25.51 4.36 -12.16
N PRO A 174 24.59 4.44 -11.18
CA PRO A 174 24.94 4.36 -9.77
C PRO A 174 25.49 2.98 -9.40
N LYS A 175 26.40 2.94 -8.42
CA LYS A 175 26.87 1.70 -7.76
C LYS A 175 25.92 1.26 -6.65
N LEU A 176 25.17 2.20 -6.07
CA LEU A 176 24.14 1.96 -5.05
C LEU A 176 22.86 2.67 -5.45
N LEU A 177 21.76 1.93 -5.49
CA LEU A 177 20.42 2.47 -5.66
C LEU A 177 19.67 2.40 -4.33
N ILE A 178 19.24 3.54 -3.82
CA ILE A 178 18.36 3.63 -2.66
C ILE A 178 16.93 3.66 -3.18
N ALA A 179 16.14 2.65 -2.87
CA ALA A 179 14.75 2.53 -3.28
C ALA A 179 13.84 2.70 -2.05
N ASP A 180 13.33 3.92 -1.85
CA ASP A 180 12.47 4.25 -0.70
C ASP A 180 11.01 3.99 -1.06
N GLU A 181 10.50 2.85 -0.61
CA GLU A 181 9.15 2.34 -0.90
C GLU A 181 8.81 2.39 -2.41
N PRO A 182 9.59 1.76 -3.29
CA PRO A 182 9.48 1.95 -4.74
C PRO A 182 8.19 1.39 -5.33
N THR A 183 7.41 0.63 -4.57
CA THR A 183 6.17 -0.03 -5.01
C THR A 183 4.94 0.45 -4.27
N THR A 184 5.06 1.41 -3.35
CA THR A 184 3.91 1.95 -2.60
C THR A 184 2.91 2.60 -3.56
N ALA A 185 1.63 2.33 -3.35
CA ALA A 185 0.50 2.77 -4.18
C ALA A 185 0.49 2.23 -5.63
N LEU A 186 1.26 1.17 -5.91
CA LEU A 186 1.18 0.43 -7.17
C LEU A 186 0.33 -0.83 -7.00
N ASP A 187 -0.33 -1.23 -8.09
CA ASP A 187 -1.01 -2.53 -8.15
C ASP A 187 -0.01 -3.67 -8.12
N VAL A 188 -0.42 -4.83 -7.62
CA VAL A 188 0.44 -6.01 -7.48
C VAL A 188 1.12 -6.44 -8.79
N THR A 189 0.45 -6.28 -9.94
CA THR A 189 1.04 -6.59 -11.26
C THR A 189 2.15 -5.62 -11.65
N ILE A 190 1.97 -4.32 -11.42
CA ILE A 190 2.98 -3.29 -11.67
C ILE A 190 4.12 -3.40 -10.66
N GLN A 191 3.80 -3.67 -9.37
CA GLN A 191 4.78 -3.94 -8.32
C GLN A 191 5.73 -5.07 -8.73
N ALA A 192 5.20 -6.24 -9.13
CA ALA A 192 6.00 -7.38 -9.58
C ALA A 192 6.89 -7.02 -10.79
N GLN A 193 6.37 -6.23 -11.76
CA GLN A 193 7.15 -5.77 -12.90
C GLN A 193 8.30 -4.84 -12.50
N VAL A 194 8.07 -3.91 -11.54
CA VAL A 194 9.09 -2.98 -11.04
C VAL A 194 10.17 -3.73 -10.27
N LEU A 195 9.80 -4.68 -9.40
CA LEU A 195 10.77 -5.49 -8.64
C LEU A 195 11.62 -6.35 -9.56
N LYS A 196 11.02 -7.00 -10.57
CA LYS A 196 11.76 -7.76 -11.57
C LYS A 196 12.71 -6.89 -12.40
N LEU A 197 12.27 -5.67 -12.78
CA LEU A 197 13.10 -4.70 -13.46
C LEU A 197 14.33 -4.33 -12.60
N LEU A 198 14.14 -4.01 -11.32
CA LEU A 198 15.22 -3.65 -10.41
C LEU A 198 16.21 -4.81 -10.24
N LYS A 199 15.71 -6.05 -10.10
CA LYS A 199 16.54 -7.26 -10.00
C LYS A 199 17.32 -7.54 -11.28
N GLY A 200 16.72 -7.38 -12.46
CA GLY A 200 17.40 -7.50 -13.75
C GLY A 200 18.52 -6.48 -13.91
N LEU A 201 18.23 -5.22 -13.61
CA LEU A 201 19.22 -4.14 -13.66
C LEU A 201 20.38 -4.34 -12.67
N GLN A 202 20.07 -4.86 -11.47
CA GLN A 202 21.08 -5.23 -10.47
C GLN A 202 22.05 -6.29 -11.04
N GLN A 203 21.50 -7.36 -11.62
CA GLN A 203 22.30 -8.46 -12.19
C GLN A 203 23.17 -7.99 -13.38
N GLU A 204 22.65 -7.09 -14.22
CA GLU A 204 23.36 -6.59 -15.39
C GLU A 204 24.51 -5.63 -15.01
N THR A 205 24.35 -4.86 -13.92
CA THR A 205 25.27 -3.74 -13.59
C THR A 205 26.09 -3.97 -12.33
N ASP A 206 25.89 -5.07 -11.60
CA ASP A 206 26.47 -5.37 -10.27
C ASP A 206 26.19 -4.23 -9.24
N MET A 207 25.07 -3.54 -9.42
CA MET A 207 24.62 -2.45 -8.55
C MET A 207 24.06 -3.02 -7.26
N ALA A 208 24.44 -2.44 -6.11
CA ALA A 208 23.78 -2.74 -4.84
C ALA A 208 22.46 -1.99 -4.70
N ILE A 209 21.50 -2.56 -3.99
CA ILE A 209 20.21 -1.94 -3.72
C ILE A 209 19.96 -1.85 -2.21
N LEU A 210 19.68 -0.65 -1.70
CA LEU A 210 19.07 -0.45 -0.38
C LEU A 210 17.56 -0.32 -0.58
N LEU A 211 16.82 -1.38 -0.28
CA LEU A 211 15.37 -1.43 -0.41
C LEU A 211 14.71 -1.07 0.91
N ILE A 212 14.04 0.06 0.98
CA ILE A 212 13.23 0.47 2.13
C ILE A 212 11.79 0.06 1.83
N THR A 213 11.19 -0.75 2.70
CA THR A 213 9.81 -1.22 2.55
C THR A 213 9.21 -1.61 3.90
N HIS A 214 7.90 -1.72 3.94
CA HIS A 214 7.14 -2.32 5.05
C HIS A 214 6.51 -3.67 4.64
N ASP A 215 6.69 -4.11 3.38
CA ASP A 215 6.11 -5.33 2.82
C ASP A 215 7.07 -6.51 2.95
N LEU A 216 6.72 -7.47 3.82
CA LEU A 216 7.50 -8.69 4.06
C LEU A 216 7.55 -9.61 2.84
N GLY A 217 6.50 -9.64 2.02
CA GLY A 217 6.49 -10.44 0.80
C GLY A 217 7.51 -9.93 -0.21
N VAL A 218 7.61 -8.60 -0.36
CA VAL A 218 8.63 -7.96 -1.21
C VAL A 218 10.04 -8.27 -0.71
N VAL A 219 10.26 -8.24 0.61
CA VAL A 219 11.56 -8.60 1.21
C VAL A 219 11.92 -10.05 0.93
N ALA A 220 10.97 -10.98 1.10
CA ALA A 220 11.19 -12.41 0.86
C ALA A 220 11.61 -12.71 -0.59
N GLU A 221 11.04 -11.97 -1.57
CA GLU A 221 11.28 -12.20 -2.99
C GLU A 221 12.58 -11.56 -3.50
N THR A 222 13.00 -10.43 -2.90
CA THR A 222 14.02 -9.58 -3.54
C THR A 222 15.29 -9.38 -2.73
N ALA A 223 15.25 -9.48 -1.41
CA ALA A 223 16.39 -9.14 -0.56
C ALA A 223 17.29 -10.35 -0.26
N ASP A 224 18.58 -10.09 -0.08
CA ASP A 224 19.57 -11.07 0.39
C ASP A 224 19.69 -11.03 1.91
N ARG A 225 19.76 -9.80 2.46
CA ARG A 225 19.84 -9.52 3.89
C ARG A 225 18.91 -8.38 4.27
N LEU A 226 18.55 -8.33 5.55
CA LEU A 226 17.66 -7.28 6.03
C LEU A 226 18.06 -6.76 7.41
N ALA A 227 17.58 -5.55 7.70
CA ALA A 227 17.54 -4.97 9.04
C ALA A 227 16.13 -4.52 9.38
N VAL A 228 15.70 -4.80 10.60
CA VAL A 228 14.42 -4.33 11.14
C VAL A 228 14.67 -3.10 12.00
N MET A 229 14.00 -2.00 11.65
CA MET A 229 14.14 -0.72 12.33
C MET A 229 12.90 -0.41 13.19
N TYR A 230 13.12 -0.01 14.43
CA TYR A 230 12.08 0.41 15.34
C TYR A 230 12.50 1.66 16.11
N ALA A 231 11.65 2.70 16.11
CA ALA A 231 11.85 3.96 16.85
C ALA A 231 13.28 4.52 16.73
N GLY A 232 13.85 4.59 15.53
CA GLY A 232 15.16 5.18 15.26
C GLY A 232 16.36 4.25 15.45
N GLN A 233 16.17 2.96 15.79
CA GLN A 233 17.24 1.99 16.00
C GLN A 233 17.04 0.72 15.19
N ILE A 234 18.14 0.06 14.79
CA ILE A 234 18.09 -1.32 14.29
C ILE A 234 17.90 -2.23 15.49
N VAL A 235 16.87 -3.08 15.44
CA VAL A 235 16.53 -4.04 16.49
C VAL A 235 16.89 -5.48 16.13
N GLU A 236 16.98 -5.79 14.84
CA GLU A 236 17.37 -7.10 14.33
C GLU A 236 18.02 -6.95 12.95
N THR A 237 19.05 -7.76 12.66
CA THR A 237 19.61 -7.99 11.32
C THR A 237 19.71 -9.49 11.08
N ALA A 238 19.46 -9.93 9.85
CA ALA A 238 19.59 -11.34 9.48
C ALA A 238 19.72 -11.50 7.95
N GLU A 239 20.15 -12.69 7.49
CA GLU A 239 19.82 -13.14 6.14
C GLU A 239 18.32 -13.41 6.02
N VAL A 240 17.80 -13.26 4.81
CA VAL A 240 16.36 -13.41 4.55
C VAL A 240 15.87 -14.78 4.96
N ASP A 241 16.52 -15.86 4.56
CA ASP A 241 16.13 -17.23 4.93
C ASP A 241 16.08 -17.46 6.44
N GLY A 242 17.08 -16.97 7.17
CA GLY A 242 17.16 -17.09 8.62
C GLY A 242 16.05 -16.31 9.33
N PHE A 243 15.74 -15.11 8.83
CA PHE A 243 14.69 -14.26 9.36
C PHE A 243 13.30 -14.87 9.16
N PHE A 244 13.00 -15.39 7.97
CA PHE A 244 11.69 -15.98 7.67
C PHE A 244 11.48 -17.33 8.38
N LYS A 245 12.55 -18.08 8.69
CA LYS A 245 12.48 -19.30 9.52
C LYS A 245 12.18 -19.01 10.99
N GLY A 246 12.59 -17.86 11.51
CA GLY A 246 12.33 -17.51 12.90
C GLY A 246 12.97 -16.20 13.35
N PRO A 247 12.22 -15.09 13.25
CA PRO A 247 12.66 -13.77 13.69
C PRO A 247 12.98 -13.78 15.20
N LYS A 248 14.03 -13.06 15.59
CA LYS A 248 14.54 -13.10 16.96
C LYS A 248 13.90 -12.05 17.84
N HIS A 249 13.80 -10.81 17.35
CA HIS A 249 13.22 -9.73 18.14
C HIS A 249 11.70 -9.89 18.28
N PRO A 250 11.09 -9.67 19.47
CA PRO A 250 9.64 -9.75 19.66
C PRO A 250 8.82 -8.86 18.70
N TYR A 251 9.33 -7.67 18.36
CA TYR A 251 8.73 -6.79 17.36
C TYR A 251 8.67 -7.46 15.98
N SER A 252 9.76 -8.08 15.54
CA SER A 252 9.81 -8.77 14.24
C SER A 252 8.83 -9.94 14.19
N ARG A 253 8.70 -10.72 15.28
CA ARG A 253 7.71 -11.81 15.40
C ARG A 253 6.29 -11.26 15.24
N LYS A 254 5.96 -10.19 15.96
CA LYS A 254 4.63 -9.56 15.86
C LYS A 254 4.31 -9.00 14.48
N LEU A 255 5.32 -8.51 13.73
CA LEU A 255 5.11 -8.10 12.35
C LEU A 255 4.65 -9.28 11.46
N PHE A 256 5.25 -10.46 11.64
CA PHE A 256 4.83 -11.69 10.96
C PHE A 256 3.42 -12.13 11.36
N ASP A 257 3.15 -12.13 12.66
CA ASP A 257 1.86 -12.57 13.18
C ASP A 257 0.72 -11.64 12.77
N SER A 258 1.02 -10.38 12.45
CA SER A 258 0.07 -9.37 11.98
C SER A 258 -0.29 -9.50 10.48
N LEU A 259 0.42 -10.35 9.72
CA LEU A 259 0.10 -10.52 8.30
C LEU A 259 -1.25 -11.22 8.11
N PRO A 260 -2.14 -10.68 7.24
CA PRO A 260 -3.37 -11.37 6.87
C PRO A 260 -3.05 -12.59 6.00
N ASP A 261 -3.68 -13.72 6.34
CA ASP A 261 -3.52 -15.00 5.64
C ASP A 261 -4.89 -15.71 5.64
N SER A 262 -5.18 -16.50 4.61
CA SER A 262 -6.40 -17.31 4.51
C SER A 262 -6.58 -18.27 5.69
N ARG A 263 -5.47 -18.82 6.22
CA ARG A 263 -5.48 -19.72 7.38
C ARG A 263 -5.93 -19.05 8.68
N LYS A 264 -5.79 -17.71 8.76
CA LYS A 264 -6.21 -16.89 9.91
C LYS A 264 -7.62 -16.32 9.75
N ARG A 265 -8.38 -16.78 8.75
CA ARG A 265 -9.70 -16.20 8.42
C ARG A 265 -10.68 -16.21 9.60
N ASP A 266 -10.67 -17.25 10.42
CA ASP A 266 -11.54 -17.40 11.58
C ASP A 266 -10.91 -16.89 12.89
N GLU A 267 -9.71 -16.33 12.82
CA GLU A 267 -8.95 -15.82 13.95
C GLU A 267 -8.83 -14.29 13.88
N LYS A 268 -8.55 -13.67 15.01
CA LYS A 268 -8.10 -12.27 15.04
C LYS A 268 -6.63 -12.23 14.61
N LEU A 269 -6.29 -11.30 13.72
CA LEU A 269 -4.88 -11.02 13.42
C LEU A 269 -4.19 -10.54 14.70
N ALA A 270 -2.96 -10.99 14.91
CA ALA A 270 -2.14 -10.46 15.97
C ALA A 270 -1.92 -8.96 15.74
N VAL A 271 -2.06 -8.18 16.80
CA VAL A 271 -1.97 -6.73 16.75
C VAL A 271 -0.81 -6.27 17.62
N ILE A 272 0.00 -5.36 17.11
CA ILE A 272 0.95 -4.64 17.93
C ILE A 272 0.19 -3.45 18.55
N GLU A 273 -0.20 -3.57 19.83
CA GLU A 273 -0.98 -2.56 20.52
C GLU A 273 -0.20 -1.23 20.65
N GLY A 274 -0.93 -0.13 20.70
CA GLY A 274 -0.36 1.21 20.81
C GLY A 274 0.25 1.73 19.51
N SER A 275 1.06 2.79 19.62
CA SER A 275 1.77 3.42 18.51
C SER A 275 3.28 3.39 18.74
N VAL A 276 4.06 3.59 17.68
CA VAL A 276 5.50 3.82 17.81
C VAL A 276 5.71 5.00 18.77
N PRO A 277 6.56 4.86 19.80
CA PRO A 277 6.77 5.95 20.77
C PRO A 277 7.34 7.18 20.10
N SER A 278 6.96 8.35 20.61
CA SER A 278 7.46 9.62 20.07
C SER A 278 8.99 9.72 20.21
N LEU A 279 9.66 10.11 19.12
CA LEU A 279 11.11 10.15 19.01
C LEU A 279 11.75 11.37 19.73
N ASP A 280 10.92 12.26 20.28
CA ASP A 280 11.33 13.33 21.21
C ASP A 280 11.49 12.83 22.66
N SER A 281 10.96 11.63 22.96
CA SER A 281 10.99 11.04 24.29
C SER A 281 12.40 10.58 24.68
N TYR A 282 12.71 10.67 25.98
CA TYR A 282 13.91 10.09 26.56
C TYR A 282 13.66 8.62 26.96
N PHE A 283 14.35 7.71 26.32
CA PHE A 283 14.23 6.27 26.61
C PHE A 283 15.22 5.83 27.69
N LYS A 284 14.69 5.33 28.82
CA LYS A 284 15.50 4.76 29.91
C LYS A 284 15.80 3.28 29.72
N GLY A 285 15.00 2.57 28.89
CA GLY A 285 15.07 1.16 28.62
C GLY A 285 14.87 0.80 27.15
N CYS A 286 14.38 -0.40 26.92
CA CYS A 286 14.04 -0.88 25.57
C CYS A 286 12.90 -0.05 24.98
N ARG A 287 13.06 0.44 23.75
CA ARG A 287 12.05 1.29 23.09
C ARG A 287 10.75 0.56 22.77
N PHE A 288 10.81 -0.79 22.67
CA PHE A 288 9.63 -1.61 22.37
C PHE A 288 8.89 -2.09 23.64
N THR A 289 9.37 -1.78 24.84
CA THR A 289 8.87 -2.31 26.12
C THR A 289 7.36 -2.20 26.29
N GLU A 290 6.78 -1.04 26.01
CA GLU A 290 5.33 -0.78 26.17
C GLU A 290 4.44 -1.60 25.22
N ARG A 291 5.02 -2.15 24.13
CA ARG A 291 4.32 -2.92 23.10
C ARG A 291 4.75 -4.38 23.06
N CYS A 292 5.65 -4.77 23.98
CA CYS A 292 6.25 -6.10 24.03
C CYS A 292 5.48 -6.98 25.02
N ASP A 293 4.93 -8.10 24.54
CA ASP A 293 4.20 -9.09 25.33
C ASP A 293 5.09 -9.93 26.25
N VAL A 294 6.39 -9.96 25.99
CA VAL A 294 7.41 -10.67 26.78
C VAL A 294 8.32 -9.69 27.53
N SER A 295 7.88 -8.42 27.74
CA SER A 295 8.66 -7.45 28.50
C SER A 295 8.72 -7.80 29.99
N ASN A 296 9.83 -7.43 30.63
CA ASN A 296 10.04 -7.56 32.07
C ASN A 296 10.59 -6.25 32.66
N ASP A 297 10.75 -6.17 33.99
CA ASP A 297 11.21 -4.97 34.70
C ASP A 297 12.55 -4.42 34.20
N ARG A 298 13.44 -5.29 33.72
CA ARG A 298 14.73 -4.86 33.16
C ARG A 298 14.54 -4.11 31.86
N CYS A 299 13.56 -4.50 31.03
CA CYS A 299 13.26 -3.83 29.76
C CYS A 299 12.86 -2.37 29.95
N HIS A 300 12.29 -2.00 31.11
CA HIS A 300 11.96 -0.61 31.47
C HIS A 300 13.16 0.23 31.92
N ARG A 301 14.23 -0.42 32.40
CA ARG A 301 15.36 0.26 33.07
C ARG A 301 16.68 0.16 32.32
N GLU A 302 16.84 -0.83 31.44
CA GLU A 302 18.08 -1.12 30.72
C GLU A 302 17.90 -0.98 29.22
N ILE A 303 18.79 -0.21 28.59
CA ILE A 303 18.86 -0.12 27.13
C ILE A 303 19.53 -1.38 26.60
N PRO A 304 18.86 -2.21 25.77
CA PRO A 304 19.46 -3.43 25.24
C PRO A 304 20.65 -3.10 24.33
N LYS A 305 21.78 -3.76 24.59
CA LYS A 305 22.96 -3.68 23.74
C LYS A 305 22.79 -4.58 22.53
N TRP A 306 23.47 -4.26 21.44
CA TRP A 306 23.54 -5.12 20.28
C TRP A 306 24.26 -6.44 20.65
N ARG A 307 23.69 -7.58 20.24
CA ARG A 307 24.29 -8.90 20.38
C ARG A 307 24.30 -9.62 19.04
N GLN A 308 25.48 -10.04 18.62
CA GLN A 308 25.64 -10.94 17.49
C GLN A 308 25.31 -12.36 17.97
N LEU A 309 24.36 -13.03 17.32
CA LEU A 309 23.95 -14.40 17.66
C LEU A 309 24.73 -15.43 16.86
N ASP A 310 25.00 -15.11 15.59
CA ASP A 310 25.82 -15.87 14.65
C ASP A 310 26.50 -14.89 13.67
N GLU A 311 27.17 -15.37 12.62
CA GLU A 311 27.88 -14.52 11.66
C GLU A 311 26.98 -13.52 10.94
N GLN A 312 25.69 -13.81 10.81
CA GLN A 312 24.74 -13.07 9.97
C GLN A 312 23.56 -12.48 10.76
N THR A 313 23.27 -13.02 11.96
CA THR A 313 22.12 -12.63 12.77
C THR A 313 22.55 -11.85 14.00
N GLY A 314 22.04 -10.65 14.13
CA GLY A 314 22.24 -9.80 15.29
C GLY A 314 20.91 -9.26 15.83
N VAL A 315 20.82 -9.04 17.14
CA VAL A 315 19.58 -8.59 17.80
C VAL A 315 19.87 -7.61 18.95
N ARG A 316 18.98 -6.66 19.13
CA ARG A 316 18.98 -5.68 20.22
C ARG A 316 17.84 -5.98 21.19
N CYS A 317 17.97 -7.05 21.99
CA CYS A 317 16.94 -7.51 22.92
C CYS A 317 17.54 -8.11 24.18
N LEU A 318 16.99 -7.79 25.35
CA LEU A 318 17.46 -8.29 26.65
C LEU A 318 17.18 -9.79 26.87
N LEU A 319 16.26 -10.40 26.12
CA LEU A 319 16.03 -11.86 26.14
C LEU A 319 17.28 -12.65 25.74
N TYR A 320 18.17 -12.03 24.97
CA TYR A 320 19.42 -12.62 24.52
C TYR A 320 20.65 -12.10 25.28
N ALA A 321 20.46 -11.37 26.38
CA ALA A 321 21.58 -10.77 27.14
C ALA A 321 22.45 -11.79 27.88
N TYR A 322 21.94 -13.00 28.14
CA TYR A 322 22.62 -14.10 28.79
C TYR A 322 22.53 -15.35 27.92
N ASP A 323 23.46 -16.31 28.12
CA ASP A 323 23.52 -17.56 27.35
C ASP A 323 22.34 -18.52 27.59
N ALA A 324 21.49 -18.21 28.54
CA ALA A 324 20.21 -18.90 28.77
C ALA A 324 19.06 -18.10 28.14
N MET A 325 18.45 -18.69 27.13
CA MET A 325 17.16 -18.23 26.59
C MET A 325 16.12 -18.29 27.72
N LEU A 326 15.66 -17.14 28.21
CA LEU A 326 14.52 -17.11 29.12
C LEU A 326 13.28 -17.53 28.33
N PRO A 327 12.55 -18.59 28.75
CA PRO A 327 11.29 -18.94 28.09
C PRO A 327 10.34 -17.75 28.23
N GLY A 328 9.96 -17.14 27.10
CA GLY A 328 8.88 -16.19 27.09
C GLY A 328 7.58 -16.95 27.39
N GLU A 329 6.93 -16.63 28.49
CA GLU A 329 5.56 -17.04 28.71
C GLU A 329 4.71 -16.41 27.61
N LYS A 330 4.17 -17.26 26.74
CA LYS A 330 3.09 -16.84 25.83
C LYS A 330 1.89 -16.48 26.71
N LYS A 331 1.53 -15.20 26.77
CA LYS A 331 0.18 -14.86 27.19
C LYS A 331 -0.75 -15.52 26.18
N GLU A 332 -1.57 -16.45 26.66
CA GLU A 332 -2.67 -17.02 25.87
C GLU A 332 -3.50 -15.86 25.35
N GLN A 333 -3.51 -15.70 24.04
CA GLN A 333 -4.48 -14.83 23.40
C GLN A 333 -5.82 -15.54 23.49
N ASP A 334 -6.81 -14.87 24.07
CA ASP A 334 -8.20 -15.31 24.05
C ASP A 334 -8.61 -15.52 22.59
N THR A 335 -8.54 -16.75 22.14
CA THR A 335 -9.12 -17.22 20.89
C THR A 335 -10.64 -17.27 21.10
N VAL A 336 -11.29 -16.16 20.88
CA VAL A 336 -12.74 -16.15 20.77
C VAL A 336 -13.08 -16.87 19.46
N LEU A 337 -13.42 -18.15 19.58
CA LEU A 337 -14.04 -18.92 18.52
C LEU A 337 -15.29 -18.19 18.07
N HIS A 338 -15.26 -17.58 16.91
CA HIS A 338 -16.42 -17.01 16.29
C HIS A 338 -17.29 -18.18 15.82
N SER A 339 -18.51 -18.27 16.36
CA SER A 339 -19.51 -19.19 15.83
C SER A 339 -19.62 -18.96 14.32
N PRO A 340 -19.70 -20.04 13.50
CA PRO A 340 -19.82 -19.91 12.06
C PRO A 340 -21.06 -19.06 11.75
N ARG A 341 -20.86 -17.98 10.99
CA ARG A 341 -21.96 -17.12 10.55
C ARG A 341 -22.94 -17.94 9.75
N ARG A 342 -24.22 -17.85 10.08
CA ARG A 342 -25.29 -18.30 9.19
C ARG A 342 -25.39 -17.28 8.05
N LEU A 343 -24.80 -17.61 6.90
CA LEU A 343 -24.98 -16.84 5.67
C LEU A 343 -26.48 -16.82 5.35
N THR A 344 -27.10 -15.66 5.45
CA THR A 344 -28.47 -15.45 5.01
C THR A 344 -28.47 -15.41 3.48
N GLN A 345 -29.44 -16.06 2.83
CA GLN A 345 -29.61 -16.03 1.37
C GLN A 345 -30.26 -14.72 0.89
N GLU A 346 -30.58 -13.80 1.80
CA GLU A 346 -31.26 -12.56 1.48
C GLU A 346 -30.27 -11.49 1.00
N ASN A 347 -30.46 -11.03 -0.24
CA ASN A 347 -29.63 -9.98 -0.81
C ASN A 347 -29.98 -8.61 -0.21
N LEU A 348 -28.97 -7.90 0.33
CA LEU A 348 -29.08 -6.50 0.73
C LEU A 348 -28.99 -5.56 -0.47
N LEU A 349 -28.00 -5.81 -1.34
CA LEU A 349 -27.73 -5.00 -2.52
C LEU A 349 -27.81 -5.86 -3.77
N ASN A 350 -28.47 -5.35 -4.81
CA ASN A 350 -28.49 -5.95 -6.15
C ASN A 350 -28.18 -4.88 -7.19
N VAL A 351 -27.16 -5.10 -7.97
CA VAL A 351 -26.68 -4.20 -9.05
C VAL A 351 -26.80 -4.94 -10.37
N GLN A 352 -27.51 -4.33 -11.35
CA GLN A 352 -27.78 -4.93 -12.66
C GLN A 352 -27.36 -3.99 -13.76
N ASN A 353 -26.49 -4.47 -14.66
CA ASN A 353 -26.00 -3.76 -15.84
C ASN A 353 -25.53 -2.34 -15.57
N LEU A 354 -24.87 -2.10 -14.44
CA LEU A 354 -24.43 -0.75 -14.03
C LEU A 354 -23.43 -0.18 -15.04
N LYS A 355 -23.72 0.99 -15.58
CA LYS A 355 -22.82 1.75 -16.46
C LYS A 355 -22.60 3.15 -15.93
N VAL A 356 -21.31 3.55 -15.92
CA VAL A 356 -20.90 4.93 -15.59
C VAL A 356 -19.91 5.39 -16.67
N HIS A 357 -20.40 6.24 -17.55
CA HIS A 357 -19.65 6.78 -18.69
C HIS A 357 -19.46 8.27 -18.52
N PHE A 358 -18.22 8.75 -18.57
CA PHE A 358 -17.89 10.18 -18.48
C PHE A 358 -17.71 10.77 -19.87
N PRO A 359 -18.40 11.86 -20.23
CA PRO A 359 -18.29 12.49 -21.54
C PRO A 359 -16.93 13.18 -21.72
N ILE A 360 -16.26 12.91 -22.86
CA ILE A 360 -15.06 13.61 -23.29
C ILE A 360 -15.49 14.82 -24.09
N GLN A 361 -15.22 16.02 -23.57
CA GLN A 361 -15.58 17.28 -24.21
C GLN A 361 -14.34 17.90 -24.88
N LYS A 362 -14.50 18.39 -26.14
CA LYS A 362 -13.45 19.11 -26.86
C LYS A 362 -13.95 20.48 -27.38
N GLY A 363 -13.00 21.41 -27.48
CA GLY A 363 -13.23 22.76 -28.03
C GLY A 363 -13.95 23.70 -27.07
N ILE A 364 -14.04 24.98 -27.48
CA ILE A 364 -14.65 26.07 -26.70
C ILE A 364 -16.15 25.82 -26.43
N PHE A 365 -16.82 25.10 -27.34
CA PHE A 365 -18.25 24.76 -27.24
C PHE A 365 -18.48 23.42 -26.45
N LYS A 366 -17.48 22.84 -25.81
CA LYS A 366 -17.60 21.60 -25.00
C LYS A 366 -18.37 20.48 -25.71
N ARG A 367 -18.16 20.31 -27.03
CA ARG A 367 -18.81 19.22 -27.79
C ARG A 367 -18.33 17.87 -27.29
N VAL A 368 -19.27 16.94 -27.02
CA VAL A 368 -18.96 15.55 -26.65
C VAL A 368 -18.40 14.81 -27.85
N VAL A 369 -17.15 14.36 -27.78
CA VAL A 369 -16.44 13.63 -28.85
C VAL A 369 -16.23 12.16 -28.55
N GLY A 370 -16.61 11.71 -27.35
CA GLY A 370 -16.50 10.33 -26.90
C GLY A 370 -16.85 10.19 -25.43
N HIS A 371 -16.71 9.00 -24.90
CA HIS A 371 -16.98 8.71 -23.50
C HIS A 371 -15.85 7.84 -22.90
N VAL A 372 -15.47 8.13 -21.67
CA VAL A 372 -14.65 7.23 -20.85
C VAL A 372 -15.59 6.24 -20.18
N ARG A 373 -15.50 4.96 -20.53
CA ARG A 373 -16.33 3.87 -20.00
C ARG A 373 -15.72 3.34 -18.71
N ALA A 374 -15.87 4.08 -17.62
CA ALA A 374 -15.25 3.71 -16.34
C ALA A 374 -15.89 2.45 -15.72
N VAL A 375 -17.22 2.30 -15.90
CA VAL A 375 -17.99 1.07 -15.57
C VAL A 375 -18.86 0.78 -16.77
N ASP A 376 -18.84 -0.46 -17.27
CA ASP A 376 -19.46 -0.82 -18.55
C ASP A 376 -20.24 -2.14 -18.48
N GLY A 377 -21.32 -2.14 -17.68
CA GLY A 377 -22.22 -3.29 -17.53
C GLY A 377 -21.75 -4.25 -16.45
N ILE A 378 -21.88 -3.85 -15.18
CA ILE A 378 -21.53 -4.67 -14.03
C ILE A 378 -22.79 -5.23 -13.37
N ASP A 379 -22.73 -6.54 -13.06
CA ASP A 379 -23.73 -7.28 -12.28
C ASP A 379 -23.08 -7.82 -11.02
N LEU A 380 -23.58 -7.39 -9.84
CA LEU A 380 -23.11 -7.91 -8.56
C LEU A 380 -24.22 -7.88 -7.52
N SER A 381 -24.17 -8.79 -6.54
CA SER A 381 -25.09 -8.84 -5.41
C SER A 381 -24.33 -9.03 -4.11
N ILE A 382 -24.80 -8.41 -3.03
CA ILE A 382 -24.23 -8.55 -1.68
C ILE A 382 -25.33 -9.02 -0.76
N ALA A 383 -25.12 -10.17 -0.10
CA ALA A 383 -26.02 -10.68 0.90
C ALA A 383 -25.86 -9.90 2.22
N LYS A 384 -26.92 -9.90 3.06
CA LYS A 384 -26.89 -9.26 4.39
C LYS A 384 -25.78 -9.86 5.26
N GLY A 385 -25.07 -9.00 5.95
CA GLY A 385 -23.98 -9.38 6.87
C GLY A 385 -22.73 -9.94 6.17
N THR A 386 -22.58 -9.90 4.83
CA THR A 386 -21.44 -10.45 4.10
C THR A 386 -20.51 -9.39 3.55
N THR A 387 -19.30 -9.81 3.22
CA THR A 387 -18.26 -8.98 2.57
C THR A 387 -18.06 -9.44 1.13
N MET A 388 -18.36 -8.56 0.16
CA MET A 388 -17.97 -8.71 -1.24
C MET A 388 -16.68 -7.91 -1.49
N ALA A 389 -15.62 -8.57 -1.90
CA ALA A 389 -14.41 -7.88 -2.35
C ALA A 389 -14.48 -7.55 -3.84
N LEU A 390 -14.09 -6.34 -4.20
CA LEU A 390 -13.92 -5.91 -5.60
C LEU A 390 -12.44 -5.63 -5.84
N VAL A 391 -11.80 -6.47 -6.66
CA VAL A 391 -10.35 -6.44 -6.92
C VAL A 391 -10.03 -6.18 -8.40
N GLY A 392 -8.82 -5.71 -8.68
CA GLY A 392 -8.35 -5.43 -10.04
C GLY A 392 -7.30 -4.32 -10.05
N GLU A 393 -6.66 -4.10 -11.21
CA GLU A 393 -5.65 -3.06 -11.40
C GLU A 393 -6.20 -1.65 -11.15
N SER A 394 -5.32 -0.69 -10.79
CA SER A 394 -5.68 0.72 -10.60
C SER A 394 -6.22 1.33 -11.91
N GLY A 395 -7.26 2.14 -11.78
CA GLY A 395 -7.92 2.70 -12.96
C GLY A 395 -8.91 1.77 -13.69
N CYS A 396 -9.10 0.50 -13.25
CA CYS A 396 -10.10 -0.38 -13.87
C CYS A 396 -11.56 0.00 -13.55
N GLY A 397 -11.80 0.96 -12.62
CA GLY A 397 -13.13 1.51 -12.32
C GLY A 397 -13.71 1.15 -10.95
N LYS A 398 -13.01 0.47 -10.04
CA LYS A 398 -13.49 0.02 -8.72
C LYS A 398 -14.14 1.13 -7.88
N THR A 399 -13.42 2.21 -7.63
CA THR A 399 -13.93 3.40 -6.92
C THR A 399 -15.19 3.98 -7.59
N THR A 400 -15.25 3.94 -8.93
CA THR A 400 -16.40 4.43 -9.68
C THR A 400 -17.63 3.53 -9.47
N VAL A 401 -17.45 2.21 -9.35
CA VAL A 401 -18.53 1.28 -8.97
C VAL A 401 -19.10 1.67 -7.61
N GLY A 402 -18.26 1.82 -6.58
CA GLY A 402 -18.69 2.23 -5.24
C GLY A 402 -19.45 3.56 -5.26
N LYS A 403 -18.93 4.58 -5.96
CA LYS A 403 -19.58 5.89 -6.09
C LYS A 403 -20.90 5.81 -6.89
N GLY A 404 -20.98 4.92 -7.88
CA GLY A 404 -22.20 4.66 -8.66
C GLY A 404 -23.29 4.00 -7.82
N ILE A 405 -22.93 2.99 -7.01
CA ILE A 405 -23.85 2.32 -6.07
C ILE A 405 -24.42 3.32 -5.07
N LEU A 406 -23.60 4.16 -4.46
CA LEU A 406 -24.00 5.20 -3.51
C LEU A 406 -24.72 6.40 -4.15
N GLN A 407 -24.91 6.38 -5.47
CA GLN A 407 -25.47 7.49 -6.23
C GLN A 407 -24.72 8.82 -6.02
N LEU A 408 -23.43 8.77 -5.65
CA LEU A 408 -22.55 9.96 -5.61
C LEU A 408 -22.19 10.40 -7.04
N ILE A 409 -22.08 9.43 -7.94
CA ILE A 409 -22.03 9.62 -9.39
C ILE A 409 -23.29 8.95 -9.93
N ARG A 410 -24.08 9.70 -10.71
CA ARG A 410 -25.30 9.13 -11.27
C ARG A 410 -24.94 8.17 -12.40
N PRO A 411 -25.41 6.92 -12.36
CA PRO A 411 -25.20 5.96 -13.44
C PRO A 411 -25.74 6.48 -14.77
N THR A 412 -25.07 6.11 -15.85
CA THR A 412 -25.52 6.37 -17.22
C THR A 412 -26.64 5.42 -17.61
N ASP A 413 -26.57 4.18 -17.11
CA ASP A 413 -27.54 3.11 -17.36
C ASP A 413 -27.42 2.05 -16.24
N GLY A 414 -28.40 1.14 -16.15
CA GLY A 414 -28.46 0.08 -15.17
C GLY A 414 -29.27 0.40 -13.92
N ARG A 415 -29.39 -0.59 -13.05
CA ARG A 415 -30.20 -0.51 -11.83
C ARG A 415 -29.34 -0.80 -10.60
N VAL A 416 -29.62 -0.07 -9.53
CA VAL A 416 -29.06 -0.32 -8.19
C VAL A 416 -30.21 -0.41 -7.23
N GLN A 417 -30.40 -1.58 -6.63
CA GLN A 417 -31.46 -1.85 -5.70
C GLN A 417 -30.89 -2.17 -4.32
N LEU A 418 -31.33 -1.44 -3.30
CA LEU A 418 -31.02 -1.72 -1.90
C LEU A 418 -32.31 -2.26 -1.23
N GLU A 419 -32.29 -3.52 -0.85
CA GLU A 419 -33.49 -4.26 -0.44
C GLU A 419 -34.59 -4.16 -1.52
N GLU A 420 -35.72 -3.52 -1.21
CA GLU A 420 -36.82 -3.33 -2.16
C GLU A 420 -36.77 -2.02 -2.97
N ASP A 421 -35.89 -1.07 -2.57
CA ASP A 421 -35.85 0.26 -3.17
C ASP A 421 -34.85 0.38 -4.33
N GLU A 422 -35.32 0.78 -5.50
CA GLU A 422 -34.48 1.09 -6.65
C GLU A 422 -33.88 2.51 -6.52
N LEU A 423 -32.61 2.59 -6.10
CA LEU A 423 -31.92 3.84 -5.80
C LEU A 423 -31.74 4.75 -7.03
N THR A 424 -31.62 4.16 -8.23
CA THR A 424 -31.44 4.89 -9.49
C THR A 424 -32.63 5.76 -9.84
N LEU A 425 -33.82 5.45 -9.33
CA LEU A 425 -35.05 6.22 -9.53
C LEU A 425 -35.23 7.33 -8.48
N LEU A 426 -34.60 7.20 -7.31
CA LEU A 426 -34.76 8.13 -6.20
C LEU A 426 -34.08 9.49 -6.48
N LYS A 427 -34.67 10.57 -5.98
CA LYS A 427 -34.14 11.94 -6.07
C LYS A 427 -34.38 12.70 -4.76
N GLY A 428 -33.65 13.79 -4.58
CA GLY A 428 -33.86 14.75 -3.50
C GLY A 428 -33.86 14.11 -2.11
N GLU A 429 -34.91 14.36 -1.34
CA GLU A 429 -35.06 13.92 0.07
C GLU A 429 -35.14 12.39 0.20
N ALA A 430 -35.80 11.68 -0.72
CA ALA A 430 -35.91 10.22 -0.69
C ALA A 430 -34.52 9.56 -0.84
N LEU A 431 -33.71 10.03 -1.80
CA LEU A 431 -32.35 9.54 -1.96
C LEU A 431 -31.46 9.93 -0.76
N ARG A 432 -31.64 11.14 -0.20
CA ARG A 432 -30.88 11.58 0.99
C ARG A 432 -31.11 10.64 2.18
N ARG A 433 -32.36 10.24 2.41
CA ARG A 433 -32.69 9.29 3.50
C ARG A 433 -32.05 7.94 3.27
N ARG A 434 -32.13 7.38 2.06
CA ARG A 434 -31.54 6.07 1.73
C ARG A 434 -30.00 6.07 1.76
N ARG A 435 -29.36 7.22 1.57
CA ARG A 435 -27.90 7.36 1.77
C ARG A 435 -27.48 7.18 3.23
N ALA A 436 -28.35 7.29 4.21
CA ALA A 436 -28.03 6.92 5.59
C ALA A 436 -27.72 5.42 5.70
N ASP A 437 -28.50 4.58 4.99
CA ASP A 437 -28.33 3.11 5.00
C ASP A 437 -27.02 2.67 4.32
N MET A 438 -26.37 3.56 3.56
CA MET A 438 -25.16 3.27 2.78
C MET A 438 -24.09 4.33 3.02
N GLN A 439 -22.94 3.95 3.51
CA GLN A 439 -21.84 4.87 3.77
C GLN A 439 -20.56 4.48 3.02
N ILE A 440 -19.59 5.38 2.98
CA ILE A 440 -18.29 5.15 2.35
C ILE A 440 -17.14 5.53 3.29
N ILE A 441 -16.15 4.66 3.34
CA ILE A 441 -14.82 4.94 3.87
C ILE A 441 -13.91 5.16 2.67
N PHE A 442 -13.37 6.37 2.51
CA PHE A 442 -12.54 6.76 1.37
C PHE A 442 -11.09 6.30 1.52
N GLN A 443 -10.40 6.17 0.42
CA GLN A 443 -9.01 5.74 0.30
C GLN A 443 -8.03 6.63 1.09
N ASP A 444 -8.18 7.94 1.04
CA ASP A 444 -7.35 8.88 1.78
C ASP A 444 -8.15 9.56 2.90
N PRO A 445 -7.84 9.24 4.17
CA PRO A 445 -8.50 9.85 5.32
C PRO A 445 -8.32 11.37 5.39
N MET A 446 -7.15 11.90 4.93
CA MET A 446 -6.87 13.34 5.01
C MET A 446 -7.73 14.15 4.07
N SER A 447 -7.83 13.74 2.81
CA SER A 447 -8.64 14.44 1.82
C SER A 447 -10.14 14.26 2.06
N SER A 448 -10.55 13.21 2.80
CA SER A 448 -11.95 12.94 3.12
C SER A 448 -12.51 13.73 4.30
N MET A 449 -11.66 14.38 5.08
CA MET A 449 -12.03 15.17 6.25
C MET A 449 -11.68 16.65 6.06
N ASN A 450 -12.54 17.55 6.56
CA ASN A 450 -12.20 18.96 6.59
C ASN A 450 -11.15 19.23 7.69
N PRO A 451 -9.90 19.64 7.37
CA PRO A 451 -8.83 19.79 8.35
C PRO A 451 -9.04 20.93 9.34
N ARG A 452 -10.02 21.82 9.07
CA ARG A 452 -10.37 22.96 9.92
C ARG A 452 -11.50 22.67 10.89
N MET A 453 -12.09 21.47 10.85
CA MET A 453 -13.16 21.03 11.73
C MET A 453 -12.61 20.15 12.85
N LEU A 454 -13.19 20.25 14.04
CA LEU A 454 -12.93 19.28 15.12
C LEU A 454 -13.47 17.90 14.76
N VAL A 455 -12.81 16.86 15.22
CA VAL A 455 -13.18 15.46 14.94
C VAL A 455 -14.62 15.16 15.36
N GLY A 456 -15.08 15.68 16.52
CA GLY A 456 -16.46 15.52 16.95
C GLY A 456 -17.49 16.08 15.96
N ASN A 457 -17.19 17.22 15.34
CA ASN A 457 -18.08 17.82 14.33
C ASN A 457 -18.07 17.02 13.02
N ILE A 458 -16.90 16.48 12.63
CA ILE A 458 -16.76 15.63 11.43
C ILE A 458 -17.61 14.36 11.58
N ILE A 459 -17.58 13.71 12.75
CA ILE A 459 -18.39 12.53 13.01
C ILE A 459 -19.88 12.88 13.08
N ALA A 460 -20.23 13.99 13.69
CA ALA A 460 -21.62 14.43 13.84
C ALA A 460 -22.27 14.94 12.53
N GLU A 461 -21.49 15.25 11.49
CA GLU A 461 -21.98 15.86 10.24
C GLU A 461 -23.09 15.03 9.58
N GLY A 462 -22.90 13.70 9.48
CA GLY A 462 -23.90 12.78 8.92
C GLY A 462 -25.21 12.79 9.70
N MET A 463 -25.13 12.74 11.03
CA MET A 463 -26.30 12.80 11.92
C MET A 463 -27.07 14.12 11.78
N GLN A 464 -26.33 15.24 11.63
CA GLN A 464 -26.93 16.56 11.39
C GLN A 464 -27.65 16.63 10.03
N ALA A 465 -26.99 16.13 8.97
CA ALA A 465 -27.56 16.09 7.63
C ALA A 465 -28.85 15.27 7.55
N GLN A 466 -28.92 14.16 8.30
CA GLN A 466 -30.10 13.30 8.39
C GLN A 466 -31.13 13.78 9.43
N ARG A 467 -30.82 14.87 10.16
CA ARG A 467 -31.67 15.41 11.25
C ARG A 467 -31.90 14.41 12.38
N MET A 468 -30.95 13.51 12.61
CA MET A 468 -30.97 12.56 13.71
C MET A 468 -30.50 13.26 14.98
N TYR A 469 -31.14 12.95 16.10
CA TYR A 469 -30.75 13.38 17.44
C TYR A 469 -30.73 14.90 17.68
N ASN A 470 -30.94 15.31 18.93
CA ASN A 470 -30.65 16.67 19.38
C ASN A 470 -29.13 16.86 19.65
N ARG A 471 -28.70 18.06 20.00
CA ARG A 471 -27.28 18.40 20.17
C ARG A 471 -26.59 17.52 21.22
N GLN A 472 -27.21 17.36 22.40
CA GLN A 472 -26.66 16.60 23.52
C GLN A 472 -26.56 15.09 23.17
N GLN A 473 -27.58 14.55 22.53
CA GLN A 473 -27.58 13.16 22.05
C GLN A 473 -26.49 12.91 21.02
N ARG A 474 -26.26 13.86 20.08
CA ARG A 474 -25.17 13.75 19.12
C ARG A 474 -23.79 13.76 19.80
N GLU A 475 -23.58 14.63 20.81
CA GLU A 475 -22.33 14.67 21.57
C GLU A 475 -22.09 13.33 22.31
N SER A 476 -23.11 12.74 22.94
CA SER A 476 -23.02 11.40 23.55
C SER A 476 -22.69 10.34 22.51
N ARG A 477 -23.41 10.33 21.37
CA ARG A 477 -23.22 9.34 20.31
C ARG A 477 -21.81 9.42 19.69
N VAL A 478 -21.26 10.63 19.52
CA VAL A 478 -19.88 10.83 19.07
C VAL A 478 -18.88 10.20 20.05
N SER A 479 -19.08 10.40 21.37
CA SER A 479 -18.24 9.79 22.40
C SER A 479 -18.28 8.25 22.34
N GLU A 480 -19.47 7.67 22.23
CA GLU A 480 -19.66 6.22 22.09
C GLU A 480 -18.95 5.67 20.84
N LEU A 481 -19.14 6.33 19.68
CA LEU A 481 -18.52 5.93 18.43
C LEU A 481 -16.99 5.98 18.47
N LEU A 482 -16.43 7.02 19.12
CA LEU A 482 -14.98 7.11 19.32
C LEU A 482 -14.46 5.95 20.18
N GLN A 483 -15.16 5.61 21.26
CA GLN A 483 -14.80 4.45 22.08
C GLN A 483 -14.93 3.14 21.31
N GLN A 484 -16.00 2.96 20.53
CA GLN A 484 -16.25 1.78 19.69
C GLN A 484 -15.11 1.54 18.68
N VAL A 485 -14.51 2.61 18.13
CA VAL A 485 -13.35 2.49 17.25
C VAL A 485 -12.01 2.51 17.99
N GLY A 486 -12.00 2.43 19.33
CA GLY A 486 -10.80 2.39 20.17
C GLY A 486 -10.06 3.74 20.30
N LEU A 487 -10.80 4.85 20.26
CA LEU A 487 -10.30 6.20 20.53
C LEU A 487 -10.90 6.77 21.81
N SER A 488 -10.18 7.65 22.50
CA SER A 488 -10.71 8.33 23.68
C SER A 488 -11.79 9.34 23.29
N ALA A 489 -12.76 9.59 24.17
CA ALA A 489 -13.79 10.60 23.95
C ALA A 489 -13.22 12.02 23.77
N ASP A 490 -12.06 12.33 24.37
CA ASP A 490 -11.38 13.61 24.19
C ASP A 490 -10.86 13.86 22.78
N ALA A 491 -10.76 12.82 21.95
CA ALA A 491 -10.43 12.94 20.53
C ALA A 491 -11.44 13.86 19.80
N ALA A 492 -12.69 13.94 20.26
CA ALA A 492 -13.72 14.82 19.68
C ALA A 492 -13.32 16.31 19.66
N LYS A 493 -12.45 16.74 20.59
CA LYS A 493 -12.03 18.16 20.76
C LYS A 493 -10.76 18.50 19.99
N ARG A 494 -10.20 17.57 19.24
CA ARG A 494 -8.95 17.72 18.50
C ARG A 494 -9.18 17.82 16.99
N TYR A 495 -8.18 18.30 16.27
CA TYR A 495 -8.21 18.42 14.82
C TYR A 495 -7.62 17.17 14.12
N PRO A 496 -8.05 16.84 12.88
CA PRO A 496 -7.54 15.65 12.15
C PRO A 496 -6.02 15.57 12.02
N HIS A 497 -5.34 16.70 11.88
CA HIS A 497 -3.88 16.74 11.72
C HIS A 497 -3.10 16.32 12.98
N GLU A 498 -3.73 16.29 14.14
CA GLU A 498 -3.13 15.87 15.40
C GLU A 498 -3.12 14.35 15.61
N PHE A 499 -3.66 13.58 14.64
CA PHE A 499 -3.79 12.13 14.72
C PHE A 499 -2.88 11.42 13.72
N SER A 500 -2.43 10.19 14.08
CA SER A 500 -1.71 9.31 13.16
C SER A 500 -2.61 8.81 12.02
N GLY A 501 -2.03 8.24 10.95
CA GLY A 501 -2.78 7.69 9.82
C GLY A 501 -3.84 6.66 10.24
N GLY A 502 -3.48 5.71 11.08
CA GLY A 502 -4.42 4.71 11.60
C GLY A 502 -5.52 5.28 12.51
N GLN A 503 -5.20 6.30 13.32
CA GLN A 503 -6.22 6.99 14.12
C GLN A 503 -7.19 7.78 13.24
N ARG A 504 -6.70 8.43 12.17
CA ARG A 504 -7.55 9.09 11.19
C ARG A 504 -8.48 8.11 10.48
N GLN A 505 -7.97 6.93 10.13
CA GLN A 505 -8.79 5.88 9.54
C GLN A 505 -9.91 5.44 10.49
N ARG A 506 -9.63 5.27 11.78
CA ARG A 506 -10.66 4.98 12.80
C ARG A 506 -11.69 6.09 12.92
N ILE A 507 -11.30 7.36 12.79
CA ILE A 507 -12.24 8.50 12.73
C ILE A 507 -13.14 8.40 11.50
N CYS A 508 -12.62 8.00 10.32
CA CYS A 508 -13.42 7.79 9.13
C CYS A 508 -14.43 6.63 9.30
N VAL A 509 -14.02 5.56 9.99
CA VAL A 509 -14.92 4.45 10.37
C VAL A 509 -16.02 4.96 11.30
N ALA A 510 -15.68 5.71 12.37
CA ALA A 510 -16.66 6.30 13.30
C ALA A 510 -17.66 7.23 12.58
N ARG A 511 -17.17 8.05 11.63
CA ARG A 511 -18.02 8.92 10.79
C ARG A 511 -19.01 8.11 9.95
N ALA A 512 -18.57 7.01 9.35
CA ALA A 512 -19.45 6.14 8.56
C ALA A 512 -20.51 5.48 9.42
N LEU A 513 -20.17 5.06 10.64
CA LEU A 513 -21.11 4.42 11.59
C LEU A 513 -22.12 5.38 12.20
N ALA A 514 -21.89 6.70 12.13
CA ALA A 514 -22.69 7.70 12.83
C ALA A 514 -24.18 7.72 12.45
N VAL A 515 -24.51 7.27 11.25
CA VAL A 515 -25.87 7.22 10.71
C VAL A 515 -26.46 5.80 10.69
N GLU A 516 -25.80 4.83 11.35
CA GLU A 516 -26.26 3.45 11.49
C GLU A 516 -26.50 2.74 10.13
N PRO A 517 -25.49 2.70 9.25
CA PRO A 517 -25.64 2.12 7.93
C PRO A 517 -25.81 0.60 7.97
N ARG A 518 -26.36 0.03 6.89
CA ARG A 518 -26.42 -1.42 6.64
C ARG A 518 -25.32 -1.88 5.68
N LEU A 519 -24.90 -0.98 4.77
CA LEU A 519 -23.85 -1.22 3.80
C LEU A 519 -22.74 -0.17 3.95
N ILE A 520 -21.50 -0.61 4.02
CA ILE A 520 -20.35 0.30 3.95
C ILE A 520 -19.49 -0.07 2.73
N VAL A 521 -19.27 0.89 1.86
CA VAL A 521 -18.28 0.79 0.78
C VAL A 521 -16.93 1.20 1.37
N CYS A 522 -15.99 0.26 1.45
CA CYS A 522 -14.62 0.49 1.91
C CYS A 522 -13.72 0.63 0.68
N ASP A 523 -13.38 1.87 0.31
CA ASP A 523 -12.55 2.16 -0.86
C ASP A 523 -11.07 2.22 -0.43
N GLU A 524 -10.34 1.12 -0.59
CA GLU A 524 -8.94 0.93 -0.20
C GLU A 524 -8.62 1.39 1.24
N PRO A 525 -9.36 0.93 2.26
CA PRO A 525 -9.28 1.51 3.61
C PRO A 525 -7.97 1.25 4.34
N THR A 526 -7.08 0.44 3.80
CA THR A 526 -5.81 0.03 4.42
C THR A 526 -4.58 0.27 3.56
N SER A 527 -4.71 0.81 2.33
CA SER A 527 -3.63 0.90 1.35
C SER A 527 -2.45 1.79 1.75
N ALA A 528 -2.68 2.79 2.63
CA ALA A 528 -1.65 3.72 3.09
C ALA A 528 -1.21 3.43 4.54
N LEU A 529 -1.49 2.23 5.07
CA LEU A 529 -1.23 1.87 6.45
C LEU A 529 -0.16 0.78 6.55
N ASP A 530 0.67 0.86 7.58
CA ASP A 530 1.62 -0.20 7.93
C ASP A 530 0.90 -1.50 8.30
N VAL A 531 1.58 -2.63 8.15
CA VAL A 531 1.05 -3.98 8.41
C VAL A 531 0.36 -4.09 9.78
N SER A 532 0.96 -3.54 10.84
CA SER A 532 0.40 -3.59 12.19
C SER A 532 -0.88 -2.77 12.34
N VAL A 533 -0.93 -1.58 11.73
CA VAL A 533 -2.12 -0.71 11.74
C VAL A 533 -3.21 -1.29 10.82
N GLN A 534 -2.82 -1.87 9.68
CA GLN A 534 -3.73 -2.58 8.78
C GLN A 534 -4.45 -3.72 9.52
N ALA A 535 -3.71 -4.57 10.27
CA ALA A 535 -4.29 -5.64 11.08
C ALA A 535 -5.31 -5.11 12.11
N GLN A 536 -5.02 -3.98 12.76
CA GLN A 536 -5.95 -3.32 13.68
C GLN A 536 -7.26 -2.90 13.00
N ILE A 537 -7.18 -2.29 11.80
CA ILE A 537 -8.37 -1.85 11.06
C ILE A 537 -9.17 -3.04 10.54
N LEU A 538 -8.51 -4.10 10.06
CA LEU A 538 -9.18 -5.32 9.60
C LEU A 538 -9.93 -6.01 10.74
N ASN A 539 -9.30 -6.16 11.91
CA ASN A 539 -9.94 -6.70 13.11
C ASN A 539 -11.15 -5.84 13.54
N LEU A 540 -11.00 -4.50 13.53
CA LEU A 540 -12.08 -3.57 13.86
C LEU A 540 -13.27 -3.73 12.90
N LEU A 541 -13.03 -3.76 11.59
CA LEU A 541 -14.08 -3.92 10.58
C LEU A 541 -14.80 -5.26 10.76
N LYS A 542 -14.08 -6.34 11.03
CA LYS A 542 -14.62 -7.67 11.27
C LYS A 542 -15.47 -7.73 12.57
N GLN A 543 -14.99 -7.07 13.63
CA GLN A 543 -15.73 -6.92 14.88
C GLN A 543 -17.03 -6.15 14.67
N LEU A 544 -16.97 -4.97 14.04
CA LEU A 544 -18.15 -4.15 13.74
C LEU A 544 -19.16 -4.87 12.83
N GLN A 545 -18.67 -5.65 11.87
CA GLN A 545 -19.52 -6.47 11.04
C GLN A 545 -20.32 -7.50 11.84
N ASN A 546 -19.67 -8.15 12.82
CA ASN A 546 -20.33 -9.14 13.68
C ASN A 546 -21.31 -8.52 14.69
N GLU A 547 -20.93 -7.37 15.27
CA GLU A 547 -21.73 -6.69 16.29
C GLU A 547 -22.96 -5.97 15.72
N LEU A 548 -22.83 -5.40 14.51
CA LEU A 548 -23.84 -4.52 13.90
C LEU A 548 -24.49 -5.12 12.64
N ASP A 549 -24.20 -6.38 12.28
CA ASP A 549 -24.67 -7.08 11.08
C ASP A 549 -24.43 -6.28 9.77
N LEU A 550 -23.25 -5.63 9.68
CA LEU A 550 -22.88 -4.80 8.55
C LEU A 550 -22.52 -5.64 7.33
N SER A 551 -22.92 -5.17 6.15
CA SER A 551 -22.42 -5.69 4.88
C SER A 551 -21.37 -4.77 4.32
N TYR A 552 -20.34 -5.34 3.68
CA TYR A 552 -19.24 -4.57 3.08
C TYR A 552 -19.14 -4.79 1.57
N LEU A 553 -18.95 -3.70 0.82
CA LEU A 553 -18.29 -3.73 -0.47
C LEU A 553 -16.84 -3.29 -0.26
N PHE A 554 -15.91 -4.23 -0.25
CA PHE A 554 -14.52 -3.98 0.07
C PHE A 554 -13.68 -3.86 -1.21
N ILE A 555 -13.29 -2.65 -1.57
CA ILE A 555 -12.46 -2.36 -2.75
C ILE A 555 -11.02 -2.38 -2.31
N THR A 556 -10.19 -3.22 -2.93
CA THR A 556 -8.76 -3.32 -2.64
C THR A 556 -7.99 -3.94 -3.81
N HIS A 557 -6.68 -3.71 -3.84
CA HIS A 557 -5.74 -4.43 -4.69
C HIS A 557 -4.93 -5.48 -3.90
N ASN A 558 -5.07 -5.52 -2.56
CA ASN A 558 -4.35 -6.46 -1.71
C ASN A 558 -5.13 -7.78 -1.54
N ILE A 559 -4.67 -8.82 -2.25
CA ILE A 559 -5.30 -10.15 -2.25
C ILE A 559 -5.22 -10.86 -0.89
N SER A 560 -4.16 -10.64 -0.11
CA SER A 560 -4.04 -11.23 1.22
C SER A 560 -5.14 -10.69 2.16
N VAL A 561 -5.53 -9.43 2.02
CA VAL A 561 -6.67 -8.85 2.74
C VAL A 561 -7.98 -9.48 2.28
N VAL A 562 -8.14 -9.71 0.96
CA VAL A 562 -9.33 -10.37 0.41
C VAL A 562 -9.48 -11.78 0.96
N SER A 563 -8.42 -12.56 0.96
CA SER A 563 -8.43 -13.94 1.47
C SER A 563 -8.79 -14.03 2.97
N TYR A 564 -8.44 -13.01 3.74
CA TYR A 564 -8.76 -12.92 5.17
C TYR A 564 -10.19 -12.44 5.47
N LEU A 565 -10.70 -11.43 4.73
CA LEU A 565 -11.92 -10.70 5.10
C LEU A 565 -13.14 -11.07 4.26
N ALA A 566 -12.96 -11.41 2.97
CA ALA A 566 -14.07 -11.49 2.04
C ALA A 566 -14.77 -12.85 2.03
N ASP A 567 -16.10 -12.85 1.87
CA ASP A 567 -16.90 -14.05 1.62
C ASP A 567 -16.98 -14.36 0.13
N GLN A 568 -17.10 -13.31 -0.68
CA GLN A 568 -17.15 -13.38 -2.13
C GLN A 568 -16.15 -12.38 -2.74
N VAL A 569 -15.68 -12.66 -3.94
CA VAL A 569 -14.79 -11.79 -4.69
C VAL A 569 -15.28 -11.59 -6.12
N ALA A 570 -15.16 -10.37 -6.61
CA ALA A 570 -15.38 -10.01 -8.00
C ALA A 570 -14.10 -9.37 -8.56
N VAL A 571 -13.56 -9.92 -9.63
CA VAL A 571 -12.35 -9.45 -10.31
C VAL A 571 -12.76 -8.55 -11.47
N MET A 572 -12.28 -7.30 -11.43
CA MET A 572 -12.67 -6.27 -12.38
C MET A 572 -11.51 -5.90 -13.30
N TYR A 573 -11.77 -5.87 -14.60
CA TYR A 573 -10.84 -5.41 -15.62
C TYR A 573 -11.51 -4.43 -16.58
N LEU A 574 -10.94 -3.24 -16.74
CA LEU A 574 -11.37 -2.19 -17.67
C LEU A 574 -12.90 -1.97 -17.69
N GLY A 575 -13.50 -1.72 -16.52
CA GLY A 575 -14.93 -1.42 -16.38
C GLY A 575 -15.86 -2.62 -16.34
N ARG A 576 -15.38 -3.86 -16.40
CA ARG A 576 -16.18 -5.09 -16.42
C ARG A 576 -15.72 -6.10 -15.39
N ILE A 577 -16.64 -6.90 -14.84
CA ILE A 577 -16.29 -8.07 -14.03
C ILE A 577 -15.94 -9.21 -14.99
N VAL A 578 -14.77 -9.81 -14.81
CA VAL A 578 -14.26 -10.91 -15.64
C VAL A 578 -14.40 -12.25 -14.94
N GLU A 579 -14.42 -12.26 -13.61
CA GLU A 579 -14.59 -13.44 -12.79
C GLU A 579 -15.18 -13.06 -11.44
N LYS A 580 -16.11 -13.85 -10.88
CA LYS A 580 -16.71 -13.64 -9.55
C LYS A 580 -17.10 -14.97 -8.94
N GLY A 581 -17.12 -15.03 -7.59
CA GLY A 581 -17.55 -16.23 -6.87
C GLY A 581 -17.21 -16.20 -5.40
N ASN A 582 -17.33 -17.35 -4.76
CA ASN A 582 -16.82 -17.55 -3.41
C ASN A 582 -15.30 -17.32 -3.40
N VAL A 583 -14.79 -16.68 -2.36
CA VAL A 583 -13.38 -16.31 -2.28
C VAL A 583 -12.44 -17.50 -2.46
N ASN A 584 -12.74 -18.64 -1.85
CA ASN A 584 -11.90 -19.83 -1.96
C ASN A 584 -11.90 -20.39 -3.38
N GLU A 585 -13.08 -20.43 -4.05
CA GLU A 585 -13.18 -20.94 -5.42
C GLU A 585 -12.36 -20.11 -6.41
N VAL A 586 -12.47 -18.78 -6.33
CA VAL A 586 -11.78 -17.86 -7.26
C VAL A 586 -10.28 -17.76 -6.97
N LEU A 587 -9.87 -17.74 -5.68
CA LEU A 587 -8.46 -17.59 -5.33
C LEU A 587 -7.66 -18.88 -5.49
N GLU A 588 -8.26 -20.05 -5.21
CA GLU A 588 -7.58 -21.35 -5.35
C GLU A 588 -7.63 -21.89 -6.78
N LYS A 589 -8.73 -21.63 -7.53
CA LYS A 589 -8.94 -22.13 -8.88
C LYS A 589 -9.35 -21.03 -9.85
N PRO A 590 -8.50 -20.01 -10.06
CA PRO A 590 -8.80 -18.92 -10.97
C PRO A 590 -8.96 -19.43 -12.39
N ALA A 591 -10.08 -19.08 -13.02
CA ALA A 591 -10.43 -19.55 -14.36
C ALA A 591 -10.07 -18.54 -15.46
N HIS A 592 -10.15 -17.22 -15.16
CA HIS A 592 -9.80 -16.19 -16.12
C HIS A 592 -8.28 -15.92 -16.12
N PRO A 593 -7.60 -15.85 -17.29
CA PRO A 593 -6.15 -15.60 -17.36
C PRO A 593 -5.68 -14.31 -16.67
N TYR A 594 -6.51 -13.29 -16.62
CA TYR A 594 -6.21 -12.07 -15.86
C TYR A 594 -6.18 -12.33 -14.36
N THR A 595 -7.15 -13.10 -13.82
CA THR A 595 -7.16 -13.48 -12.40
C THR A 595 -5.93 -14.30 -12.05
N GLN A 596 -5.55 -15.25 -12.91
CA GLN A 596 -4.33 -16.06 -12.74
C GLN A 596 -3.09 -15.17 -12.68
N ALA A 597 -2.96 -14.21 -13.60
CA ALA A 597 -1.85 -13.27 -13.62
C ALA A 597 -1.82 -12.38 -12.38
N LEU A 598 -2.99 -11.87 -11.95
CA LEU A 598 -3.11 -11.02 -10.77
C LEU A 598 -2.72 -11.78 -9.49
N LEU A 599 -3.14 -13.05 -9.36
CA LEU A 599 -2.79 -13.88 -8.20
C LEU A 599 -1.32 -14.30 -8.21
N SER A 600 -0.76 -14.61 -9.39
CA SER A 600 0.66 -14.97 -9.50
C SER A 600 1.62 -13.83 -9.17
N ALA A 601 1.15 -12.58 -9.21
CA ALA A 601 1.93 -11.38 -8.90
C ALA A 601 1.91 -10.99 -7.42
N VAL A 602 1.14 -11.69 -6.58
CA VAL A 602 1.05 -11.40 -5.12
C VAL A 602 2.33 -11.88 -4.44
N PRO A 603 3.11 -10.99 -3.79
CA PRO A 603 4.30 -11.41 -3.07
C PRO A 603 3.93 -12.30 -1.87
N VAL A 604 4.60 -13.43 -1.76
CA VAL A 604 4.41 -14.37 -0.65
C VAL A 604 5.54 -14.19 0.37
N PRO A 605 5.27 -14.07 1.68
CA PRO A 605 6.29 -13.93 2.70
C PRO A 605 7.00 -15.28 3.00
N ASP A 606 7.51 -15.93 1.96
CA ASP A 606 8.27 -17.17 2.02
C ASP A 606 9.38 -17.12 0.95
N PRO A 607 10.66 -17.02 1.33
CA PRO A 607 11.77 -16.95 0.39
C PRO A 607 11.96 -18.23 -0.45
N ASN A 608 11.42 -19.37 -0.01
CA ASN A 608 11.47 -20.61 -0.78
C ASN A 608 10.34 -20.74 -1.80
N HIS A 609 9.37 -19.81 -1.79
CA HIS A 609 8.28 -19.80 -2.75
C HIS A 609 8.77 -19.32 -4.12
N GLN A 610 8.95 -20.24 -5.05
CA GLN A 610 9.24 -19.89 -6.45
C GLN A 610 7.93 -19.54 -7.17
N SER A 611 7.53 -18.27 -7.14
CA SER A 611 6.40 -17.80 -7.92
C SER A 611 6.76 -17.70 -9.40
N SER A 612 6.11 -18.47 -10.26
CA SER A 612 6.12 -18.22 -11.68
C SER A 612 5.17 -17.07 -12.01
N VAL A 613 5.62 -15.83 -11.84
CA VAL A 613 4.81 -14.63 -12.14
C VAL A 613 4.43 -14.61 -13.61
N ILE A 614 3.14 -14.67 -13.90
CA ILE A 614 2.60 -14.54 -15.26
C ILE A 614 2.73 -13.06 -15.67
N GLN A 615 3.64 -12.76 -16.57
CA GLN A 615 3.85 -11.40 -17.03
C GLN A 615 2.76 -10.97 -18.01
N LEU A 616 2.08 -9.89 -17.66
CA LEU A 616 1.18 -9.21 -18.57
C LEU A 616 1.97 -8.21 -19.40
N GLU A 617 1.93 -8.35 -20.73
CA GLU A 617 2.58 -7.41 -21.64
C GLU A 617 1.78 -6.10 -21.76
N GLY A 618 2.47 -4.99 -21.79
CA GLY A 618 1.89 -3.66 -21.97
C GLY A 618 1.05 -3.16 -20.78
N ASP A 619 0.56 -1.93 -20.94
CA ASP A 619 -0.32 -1.29 -19.95
C ASP A 619 -1.79 -1.62 -20.21
N MET A 620 -2.63 -1.34 -19.19
CA MET A 620 -4.08 -1.45 -19.36
C MET A 620 -4.56 -0.49 -20.47
N PRO A 621 -5.38 -0.96 -21.41
CA PRO A 621 -5.93 -0.11 -22.46
C PRO A 621 -6.74 1.07 -21.91
N SER A 622 -6.87 2.12 -22.71
CA SER A 622 -7.63 3.30 -22.28
C SER A 622 -9.14 3.00 -22.23
N PRO A 623 -9.84 3.31 -21.14
CA PRO A 623 -11.28 3.16 -21.04
C PRO A 623 -12.07 4.12 -21.97
N ALA A 624 -11.38 5.08 -22.61
CA ALA A 624 -11.97 5.93 -23.66
C ALA A 624 -12.07 5.20 -25.00
N ASN A 625 -11.18 4.25 -25.26
CA ASN A 625 -11.16 3.40 -26.46
C ASN A 625 -10.92 1.95 -26.06
N PRO A 626 -11.89 1.27 -25.43
CA PRO A 626 -11.73 -0.11 -25.04
C PRO A 626 -11.55 -1.01 -26.27
N PRO A 627 -10.75 -2.08 -26.18
CA PRO A 627 -10.59 -3.07 -27.26
C PRO A 627 -11.94 -3.67 -27.66
N SER A 628 -12.07 -4.09 -28.92
CA SER A 628 -13.21 -4.88 -29.39
C SER A 628 -13.22 -6.26 -28.73
N GLY A 629 -14.38 -6.90 -28.63
CA GLY A 629 -14.51 -8.23 -28.03
C GLY A 629 -14.14 -8.26 -26.53
N CYS A 630 -13.38 -9.26 -26.12
CA CYS A 630 -12.86 -9.35 -24.74
C CYS A 630 -11.84 -8.23 -24.48
N TYR A 631 -12.08 -7.38 -23.49
CA TYR A 631 -11.21 -6.22 -23.21
C TYR A 631 -9.79 -6.61 -22.79
N PHE A 632 -9.61 -7.82 -22.28
CA PHE A 632 -8.30 -8.34 -21.89
C PHE A 632 -7.49 -8.97 -23.04
N HIS A 633 -8.10 -9.23 -24.22
CA HIS A 633 -7.44 -9.97 -25.30
C HIS A 633 -6.07 -9.42 -25.73
N PRO A 634 -5.80 -8.09 -25.73
CA PRO A 634 -4.47 -7.60 -26.14
C PRO A 634 -3.33 -7.96 -25.19
N ARG A 635 -3.66 -8.30 -23.92
CA ARG A 635 -2.70 -8.67 -22.88
C ARG A 635 -2.80 -10.16 -22.49
N CYS A 636 -3.74 -10.90 -23.10
CA CYS A 636 -3.99 -12.28 -22.75
C CYS A 636 -3.00 -13.22 -23.45
N PRO A 637 -2.16 -13.99 -22.72
CA PRO A 637 -1.21 -14.91 -23.34
C PRO A 637 -1.90 -16.08 -24.07
N ALA A 638 -3.18 -16.35 -23.75
CA ALA A 638 -3.98 -17.43 -24.34
C ALA A 638 -5.11 -16.91 -25.26
N ALA A 639 -4.96 -15.68 -25.82
CA ALA A 639 -5.99 -15.09 -26.66
C ALA A 639 -6.27 -15.91 -27.92
N LYS A 640 -7.56 -16.16 -28.17
CA LYS A 640 -8.06 -16.77 -29.43
C LYS A 640 -8.56 -15.68 -30.39
N LYS A 641 -8.68 -15.96 -31.69
CA LYS A 641 -9.23 -15.00 -32.67
C LYS A 641 -10.61 -14.47 -32.28
N LYS A 642 -11.47 -15.34 -31.72
CA LYS A 642 -12.80 -14.96 -31.25
C LYS A 642 -12.77 -13.91 -30.13
N CYS A 643 -11.72 -13.91 -29.30
CA CYS A 643 -11.58 -12.93 -28.23
C CYS A 643 -11.46 -11.47 -28.73
N ALA A 644 -10.96 -11.28 -29.96
CA ALA A 644 -10.84 -9.94 -30.55
C ALA A 644 -12.15 -9.43 -31.16
N THR A 645 -13.10 -10.30 -31.45
CA THR A 645 -14.34 -9.92 -32.16
C THR A 645 -15.57 -9.91 -31.29
N GLU A 646 -15.65 -10.80 -30.30
CA GLU A 646 -16.82 -10.98 -29.46
C GLU A 646 -16.47 -10.96 -27.98
N TYR A 647 -17.31 -10.28 -27.16
CA TYR A 647 -17.18 -10.36 -25.71
C TYR A 647 -17.76 -11.70 -25.21
N PRO A 648 -17.05 -12.45 -24.33
CA PRO A 648 -17.55 -13.73 -23.83
C PRO A 648 -18.77 -13.55 -22.92
N ASN A 649 -19.75 -14.42 -23.04
CA ASN A 649 -20.87 -14.49 -22.11
C ASN A 649 -20.39 -15.03 -20.76
N GLU A 650 -21.15 -14.75 -19.71
CA GLU A 650 -20.91 -15.29 -18.38
C GLU A 650 -21.16 -16.81 -18.40
N THR A 651 -20.18 -17.59 -17.96
CA THR A 651 -20.25 -19.04 -17.81
C THR A 651 -20.16 -19.39 -16.34
N GLN A 652 -21.09 -20.19 -15.85
CA GLN A 652 -21.09 -20.71 -14.49
C GLN A 652 -20.26 -22.01 -14.43
N LEU A 653 -19.23 -22.05 -13.57
CA LEU A 653 -18.33 -23.19 -13.39
C LEU A 653 -18.75 -24.09 -12.22
N SER A 654 -19.21 -23.45 -11.13
CA SER A 654 -19.75 -24.10 -9.94
C SER A 654 -20.87 -23.25 -9.37
N GLY A 655 -21.43 -23.61 -8.23
CA GLY A 655 -22.59 -22.95 -7.63
C GLY A 655 -22.52 -21.43 -7.57
N SER A 656 -21.37 -20.86 -7.20
CA SER A 656 -21.15 -19.41 -7.11
C SER A 656 -20.10 -18.88 -8.08
N HIS A 657 -19.31 -19.72 -8.71
CA HIS A 657 -18.17 -19.33 -9.54
C HIS A 657 -18.59 -19.05 -10.98
N HIS A 658 -18.45 -17.82 -11.41
CA HIS A 658 -18.80 -17.31 -12.73
C HIS A 658 -17.60 -16.65 -13.39
N VAL A 659 -17.46 -16.86 -14.71
CA VAL A 659 -16.35 -16.32 -15.50
C VAL A 659 -16.79 -15.86 -16.88
N ASN A 660 -16.22 -14.76 -17.37
CA ASN A 660 -16.42 -14.24 -18.71
C ASN A 660 -15.18 -14.52 -19.57
N CYS A 661 -15.01 -15.76 -20.04
CA CYS A 661 -13.83 -16.19 -20.80
C CYS A 661 -14.13 -17.28 -21.83
N TRP A 662 -13.65 -17.10 -23.08
CA TRP A 662 -13.75 -18.10 -24.17
C TRP A 662 -12.87 -19.34 -23.99
N LEU A 663 -12.04 -19.41 -22.97
CA LEU A 663 -11.20 -20.59 -22.69
C LEU A 663 -11.95 -21.66 -21.89
N VAL A 664 -13.02 -21.28 -21.21
CA VAL A 664 -13.83 -22.14 -20.33
C VAL A 664 -15.23 -22.40 -20.86
N THR A 665 -15.57 -21.84 -22.02
CA THR A 665 -16.85 -22.10 -22.75
C THR A 665 -16.69 -23.20 -23.76
#